data_bd1c564bd8b29d02b18a0bb155b268f1
#
_entry.id   bd1c564bd8b29d02b18a0bb155b268f1
#
_cell.length_a   1.000
_cell.length_b   1.000
_cell.length_c   1.000
_cell.angle_alpha   90.00
_cell.angle_beta   90.00
_cell.angle_gamma   90.00
#
_symmetry.space_group_name_H-M   'P 1'
#
loop_
_entity.id
_entity.type
_entity.pdbx_description
1 polymer ?
#
loop_
_entity_poly.entity_id
_entity_poly.type
_entity_poly.pdbx_seq_one_letter_code
_entity_poly.pdbx_strand_id
1 'polypeptide(L)'
;MAKKQTEIENKSQLFEMSVEEVMHTSMMPYSEYVILDRAIPRVEDGLKPVQRRILYAMYELGNTPDKPHKKSARIVGECLGKFHPHGDTSVYDAMVRMAQPFNMREVLIDGHGNFGSIDGDGAAAMRYTEARLNPLAMEILKDLEKDTVPWQWNFDDTMKEPVLLPCRFPNLLVNGANGIAVGFSTNIPTHNIGEIIDGAVAVIDNPKIKLDELMKIVPGPDFSTGGIIIAGDDLVQAYSTGKGKITLRARIHIEDGEYEKKNIVISELPYQVEKADLLQKILQLREAKKDILGGISDIVDESDRNGMRAVIKVRKDADAQKIVNYLLAHTKLETNFNINMVAIAEGKPKQLGLVEMLVHYVNFQRDVLIKRCNFDLKQAKIRAEIVEGLLIAINNIDEIIKIIKTSKSAAIASERMRQRFGLTERQAQAILEMKLRRLTGLEEDALKAELAELKNTIEELTAILNSKRLQNNKIKSDLLDVKKRFKSPRKSEIIGEKESKKEIPFKSDETAYKEGVVVLSDSGTLKFVGTRGFQQAARRAADVDKNTTVKKAEFVNNRLKLIAFSNLGNIFKIEIDDLPEKKYRDKGISLAELNKDALAKEYAVQIFTAENFPIGEALIFTKQGMVKRTSFDELNVSKSAYKAINLSDGDEVVSVEVVKDGLNVFTATENGMCLAYETQEIPVQGRNAGGVKSIQLDSDDSVVFAGLINDEGEILVVSETGFAKRVFAFTFDLSKRYRKGVKLIDMPTGIKVALAAYVKEPYDIAVFDGENVFGFSTEDVKLDGRTTRGKQLQKFAGKITADKHVVDYFRPLNV
;
A
#
# COMPACT_ATOMS: atom_id res chain seq x y z
N MET A 1 -60.94 53.86 5.48
CA MET A 1 -60.13 52.90 6.36
C MET A 1 -58.70 53.12 6.03
N ALA A 2 -57.98 53.92 6.82
CA ALA A 2 -56.53 54.17 6.62
C ALA A 2 -55.74 53.16 7.36
N LYS A 3 -54.88 52.38 6.66
CA LYS A 3 -53.89 51.50 7.27
C LYS A 3 -52.75 52.31 7.88
N LYS A 4 -52.67 52.32 9.21
CA LYS A 4 -51.48 52.77 9.93
C LYS A 4 -50.30 51.86 9.55
N GLN A 5 -49.32 52.34 8.84
CA GLN A 5 -47.98 51.75 8.75
C GLN A 5 -47.27 52.08 10.05
N THR A 6 -46.93 51.02 10.80
CA THR A 6 -46.05 51.11 11.98
C THR A 6 -44.63 51.12 11.45
N GLU A 7 -43.99 52.27 11.42
CA GLU A 7 -42.54 52.39 11.23
C GLU A 7 -41.87 51.76 12.43
N ILE A 8 -41.16 50.66 12.19
CA ILE A 8 -40.23 50.08 13.15
C ILE A 8 -38.97 50.94 13.07
N GLU A 9 -38.83 51.90 13.97
CA GLU A 9 -37.56 52.60 14.20
C GLU A 9 -36.52 51.56 14.65
N ASN A 10 -35.62 51.17 13.73
CA ASN A 10 -34.41 50.46 14.07
C ASN A 10 -33.46 51.45 14.77
N LYS A 11 -33.58 51.58 16.07
CA LYS A 11 -32.59 52.26 16.89
C LYS A 11 -31.41 51.32 17.02
N SER A 12 -30.35 51.56 16.22
CA SER A 12 -29.03 51.03 16.48
C SER A 12 -28.57 51.54 17.85
N GLN A 13 -28.53 50.60 18.83
CA GLN A 13 -27.94 50.95 20.14
C GLN A 13 -26.41 50.93 19.97
N LEU A 14 -25.81 52.11 20.12
CA LEU A 14 -24.35 52.24 20.26
C LEU A 14 -24.01 51.85 21.72
N PHE A 15 -23.24 50.76 21.84
CA PHE A 15 -22.64 50.39 23.11
C PHE A 15 -21.22 50.90 23.15
N GLU A 16 -20.87 51.74 24.10
CA GLU A 16 -19.48 52.12 24.36
C GLU A 16 -18.89 51.08 25.32
N MET A 17 -17.83 50.39 24.89
CA MET A 17 -17.06 49.46 25.69
C MET A 17 -15.60 49.91 25.72
N SER A 18 -14.92 49.76 26.84
CA SER A 18 -13.50 50.03 26.90
C SER A 18 -12.72 48.98 26.06
N VAL A 19 -11.55 49.34 25.54
CA VAL A 19 -10.68 48.42 24.81
C VAL A 19 -10.32 47.22 25.69
N GLU A 20 -10.07 47.41 26.98
CA GLU A 20 -9.80 46.36 27.94
C GLU A 20 -10.97 45.37 28.07
N GLU A 21 -12.17 45.86 28.10
CA GLU A 21 -13.38 45.06 28.19
C GLU A 21 -13.60 44.23 26.92
N VAL A 22 -13.42 44.81 25.73
CA VAL A 22 -13.46 44.09 24.45
C VAL A 22 -12.35 43.03 24.38
N MET A 23 -11.14 43.33 24.85
CA MET A 23 -10.05 42.36 24.91
C MET A 23 -10.39 41.16 25.80
N HIS A 24 -10.92 41.41 27.00
CA HIS A 24 -11.27 40.33 27.94
C HIS A 24 -12.47 39.50 27.52
N THR A 25 -13.51 40.14 26.97
CA THR A 25 -14.79 39.46 26.70
C THR A 25 -14.84 38.81 25.33
N SER A 26 -14.07 39.32 24.33
CA SER A 26 -14.11 38.86 22.95
C SER A 26 -12.77 38.31 22.44
N MET A 27 -11.69 39.10 22.55
CA MET A 27 -10.40 38.73 21.97
C MET A 27 -9.70 37.62 22.71
N MET A 28 -9.67 37.61 24.04
CA MET A 28 -8.98 36.57 24.81
C MET A 28 -9.65 35.19 24.65
N PRO A 29 -10.97 35.03 24.80
CA PRO A 29 -11.63 33.75 24.55
C PRO A 29 -11.47 33.25 23.11
N TYR A 30 -11.56 34.15 22.14
CA TYR A 30 -11.30 33.79 20.73
C TYR A 30 -9.86 33.33 20.51
N SER A 31 -8.88 34.06 21.08
CA SER A 31 -7.46 33.70 20.98
C SER A 31 -7.17 32.37 21.63
N GLU A 32 -7.73 32.11 22.82
CA GLU A 32 -7.62 30.84 23.53
C GLU A 32 -8.18 29.69 22.67
N TYR A 33 -9.40 29.87 22.12
CA TYR A 33 -10.02 28.89 21.22
C TYR A 33 -9.16 28.59 19.97
N VAL A 34 -8.62 29.61 19.31
CA VAL A 34 -7.78 29.46 18.12
C VAL A 34 -6.48 28.71 18.46
N ILE A 35 -5.91 28.94 19.65
CA ILE A 35 -4.69 28.28 20.09
C ILE A 35 -4.98 26.81 20.46
N LEU A 36 -5.92 26.57 21.38
CA LEU A 36 -6.14 25.25 22.00
C LEU A 36 -6.98 24.31 21.13
N ASP A 37 -7.97 24.84 20.39
CA ASP A 37 -8.98 24.05 19.71
C ASP A 37 -9.05 24.24 18.20
N ARG A 38 -8.02 24.85 17.57
CA ARG A 38 -7.98 25.03 16.12
C ARG A 38 -6.62 24.80 15.49
N ALA A 39 -5.61 25.63 15.83
CA ALA A 39 -4.41 25.75 14.99
C ALA A 39 -3.22 24.91 15.47
N ILE A 40 -3.05 24.76 16.79
CA ILE A 40 -1.89 24.11 17.37
C ILE A 40 -2.22 22.64 17.70
N PRO A 41 -1.37 21.67 17.29
CA PRO A 41 -1.59 20.24 17.57
C PRO A 41 -1.30 19.93 19.04
N ARG A 42 -1.90 18.87 19.57
CA ARG A 42 -1.52 18.31 20.88
C ARG A 42 -0.26 17.46 20.76
N VAL A 43 0.57 17.48 21.78
CA VAL A 43 1.82 16.71 21.79
C VAL A 43 1.58 15.20 21.89
N GLU A 44 0.47 14.78 22.48
CA GLU A 44 0.12 13.40 22.77
C GLU A 44 -0.21 12.61 21.49
N ASP A 45 -1.12 13.11 20.65
CA ASP A 45 -1.57 12.44 19.43
C ASP A 45 -1.13 13.10 18.13
N GLY A 46 -0.53 14.31 18.23
CA GLY A 46 -0.03 15.05 17.08
C GLY A 46 -1.11 15.57 16.13
N LEU A 47 -2.37 15.63 16.57
CA LEU A 47 -3.49 15.99 15.72
C LEU A 47 -4.08 17.35 16.13
N LYS A 48 -4.51 18.11 15.12
CA LYS A 48 -5.43 19.22 15.32
C LYS A 48 -6.86 18.70 15.55
N PRO A 49 -7.74 19.47 16.20
CA PRO A 49 -9.11 19.02 16.46
C PRO A 49 -9.86 18.56 15.20
N VAL A 50 -9.76 19.29 14.08
CA VAL A 50 -10.42 18.89 12.83
C VAL A 50 -9.90 17.54 12.31
N GLN A 51 -8.60 17.29 12.38
CA GLN A 51 -8.01 16.02 11.94
C GLN A 51 -8.46 14.85 12.82
N ARG A 52 -8.46 15.05 14.14
CA ARG A 52 -8.94 14.07 15.11
C ARG A 52 -10.40 13.71 14.87
N ARG A 53 -11.26 14.71 14.65
CA ARG A 53 -12.69 14.54 14.37
C ARG A 53 -12.94 13.82 13.05
N ILE A 54 -12.14 14.09 11.99
CA ILE A 54 -12.24 13.36 10.71
C ILE A 54 -11.90 11.89 10.90
N LEU A 55 -10.78 11.57 11.55
CA LEU A 55 -10.37 10.17 11.78
C LEU A 55 -11.40 9.43 12.65
N TYR A 56 -11.92 10.09 13.69
CA TYR A 56 -12.95 9.53 14.54
C TYR A 56 -14.28 9.32 13.80
N ALA A 57 -14.73 10.29 13.00
CA ALA A 57 -15.94 10.15 12.17
C ALA A 57 -15.81 9.00 11.16
N MET A 58 -14.64 8.82 10.56
CA MET A 58 -14.39 7.69 9.66
C MET A 58 -14.43 6.35 10.41
N TYR A 59 -13.91 6.31 11.63
CA TYR A 59 -13.95 5.12 12.49
C TYR A 59 -15.37 4.77 12.88
N GLU A 60 -16.17 5.74 13.34
CA GLU A 60 -17.60 5.60 13.68
C GLU A 60 -18.43 5.07 12.48
N LEU A 61 -18.12 5.58 11.26
CA LEU A 61 -18.71 5.09 10.01
C LEU A 61 -18.31 3.64 9.67
N GLY A 62 -17.39 3.02 10.42
CA GLY A 62 -16.79 1.73 10.05
C GLY A 62 -16.06 1.79 8.72
N ASN A 63 -15.44 2.94 8.40
CA ASN A 63 -14.71 3.14 7.14
C ASN A 63 -13.23 2.74 7.28
N THR A 64 -13.03 1.48 7.67
CA THR A 64 -11.73 0.86 7.96
C THR A 64 -11.01 0.40 6.68
N PRO A 65 -9.70 0.10 6.73
CA PRO A 65 -8.91 -0.28 5.55
C PRO A 65 -9.39 -1.53 4.81
N ASP A 66 -10.08 -2.43 5.52
CA ASP A 66 -10.66 -3.68 4.99
C ASP A 66 -12.01 -3.47 4.28
N LYS A 67 -12.56 -2.26 4.31
CA LYS A 67 -13.85 -1.91 3.71
C LYS A 67 -13.65 -1.11 2.43
N PRO A 68 -14.64 -1.12 1.52
CA PRO A 68 -14.62 -0.26 0.34
C PRO A 68 -14.52 1.22 0.70
N HIS A 69 -13.91 2.01 -0.16
CA HIS A 69 -13.87 3.47 -0.05
C HIS A 69 -15.29 4.05 0.00
N LYS A 70 -15.47 5.13 0.75
CA LYS A 70 -16.72 5.89 0.79
C LYS A 70 -16.53 7.25 0.16
N LYS A 71 -17.59 7.80 -0.45
CA LYS A 71 -17.56 9.18 -0.99
C LYS A 71 -17.10 10.16 0.07
N SER A 72 -16.15 11.03 -0.29
CA SER A 72 -15.61 12.04 0.62
C SER A 72 -16.69 12.97 1.18
N ALA A 73 -17.68 13.30 0.38
CA ALA A 73 -18.84 14.08 0.82
C ALA A 73 -19.61 13.43 1.98
N ARG A 74 -19.69 12.10 2.05
CA ARG A 74 -20.31 11.38 3.17
C ARG A 74 -19.49 11.51 4.45
N ILE A 75 -18.17 11.41 4.33
CA ILE A 75 -17.26 11.52 5.48
C ILE A 75 -17.30 12.95 6.04
N VAL A 76 -17.23 13.94 5.14
CA VAL A 76 -17.33 15.36 5.50
C VAL A 76 -18.65 15.66 6.18
N GLY A 77 -19.77 15.20 5.60
CA GLY A 77 -21.12 15.36 6.19
C GLY A 77 -21.25 14.75 7.58
N GLU A 78 -20.70 13.56 7.81
CA GLU A 78 -20.68 12.90 9.11
C GLU A 78 -19.88 13.69 10.15
N CYS A 79 -18.71 14.19 9.75
CA CYS A 79 -17.85 14.99 10.63
C CYS A 79 -18.51 16.31 11.00
N LEU A 80 -19.13 17.00 10.03
CA LEU A 80 -19.82 18.28 10.26
C LEU A 80 -21.05 18.11 11.14
N GLY A 81 -21.88 17.14 10.81
CA GLY A 81 -23.16 16.96 11.50
C GLY A 81 -23.03 16.49 12.96
N LYS A 82 -21.92 15.83 13.29
CA LYS A 82 -21.75 15.24 14.64
C LYS A 82 -20.69 15.95 15.49
N PHE A 83 -19.59 16.43 14.90
CA PHE A 83 -18.41 16.81 15.69
C PHE A 83 -17.82 18.19 15.37
N HIS A 84 -17.91 18.68 14.14
CA HIS A 84 -17.16 19.87 13.72
C HIS A 84 -18.05 20.92 13.02
N PRO A 85 -18.70 21.86 13.76
CA PRO A 85 -19.68 22.81 13.23
C PRO A 85 -19.02 23.98 12.49
N HIS A 86 -18.30 23.69 11.38
CA HIS A 86 -17.60 24.66 10.54
C HIS A 86 -17.88 24.40 9.06
N GLY A 87 -17.27 25.17 8.15
CA GLY A 87 -17.46 25.01 6.71
C GLY A 87 -16.95 23.64 6.19
N ASP A 88 -17.70 23.04 5.27
CA ASP A 88 -17.42 21.75 4.64
C ASP A 88 -16.06 21.73 3.92
N THR A 89 -15.71 22.83 3.26
CA THR A 89 -14.43 23.01 2.57
C THR A 89 -13.26 22.82 3.54
N SER A 90 -13.35 23.40 4.75
CA SER A 90 -12.27 23.31 5.73
C SER A 90 -12.02 21.87 6.21
N VAL A 91 -13.10 21.10 6.37
CA VAL A 91 -13.03 19.67 6.73
C VAL A 91 -12.50 18.84 5.56
N TYR A 92 -12.99 19.11 4.35
CA TYR A 92 -12.52 18.43 3.16
C TYR A 92 -11.03 18.67 2.90
N ASP A 93 -10.57 19.94 2.95
CA ASP A 93 -9.16 20.27 2.76
C ASP A 93 -8.25 19.63 3.80
N ALA A 94 -8.68 19.54 5.06
CA ALA A 94 -7.94 18.82 6.09
C ALA A 94 -7.87 17.33 5.80
N MET A 95 -8.97 16.73 5.32
CA MET A 95 -9.01 15.32 4.91
C MET A 95 -8.09 15.06 3.71
N VAL A 96 -8.15 15.93 2.70
CA VAL A 96 -7.30 15.87 1.51
C VAL A 96 -5.82 15.88 1.89
N ARG A 97 -5.40 16.81 2.78
CA ARG A 97 -4.00 16.87 3.25
C ARG A 97 -3.53 15.59 3.91
N MET A 98 -4.40 14.92 4.68
CA MET A 98 -4.06 13.65 5.32
C MET A 98 -3.94 12.47 4.33
N ALA A 99 -4.43 12.62 3.10
CA ALA A 99 -4.30 11.63 2.03
C ALA A 99 -3.15 11.92 1.06
N GLN A 100 -2.49 13.10 1.13
CA GLN A 100 -1.47 13.52 0.18
C GLN A 100 -0.06 13.01 0.57
N PRO A 101 0.58 12.13 -0.21
CA PRO A 101 1.89 11.55 0.11
C PRO A 101 3.05 12.55 -0.03
N PHE A 102 2.82 13.70 -0.68
CA PHE A 102 3.80 14.79 -0.76
C PHE A 102 3.68 15.80 0.40
N ASN A 103 2.59 15.76 1.19
CA ASN A 103 2.41 16.56 2.41
C ASN A 103 2.69 15.75 3.68
N MET A 104 2.16 14.52 3.75
CA MET A 104 2.33 13.63 4.89
C MET A 104 3.53 12.71 4.67
N ARG A 105 4.37 12.53 5.70
CA ARG A 105 5.44 11.53 5.62
C ARG A 105 4.87 10.11 5.59
N GLU A 106 3.84 9.90 6.40
CA GLU A 106 3.04 8.69 6.42
C GLU A 106 1.56 9.08 6.35
N VAL A 107 0.87 8.75 5.26
CA VAL A 107 -0.52 9.12 5.05
C VAL A 107 -1.45 8.42 6.04
N LEU A 108 -2.47 9.13 6.48
CA LEU A 108 -3.46 8.61 7.43
C LEU A 108 -4.78 8.23 6.73
N ILE A 109 -4.99 8.73 5.54
CA ILE A 109 -6.18 8.48 4.73
C ILE A 109 -5.75 7.88 3.40
N ASP A 110 -6.39 6.79 3.01
CA ASP A 110 -6.27 6.16 1.70
C ASP A 110 -7.34 6.77 0.79
N GLY A 111 -6.90 7.63 -0.15
CA GLY A 111 -7.75 8.35 -1.08
C GLY A 111 -7.82 7.67 -2.44
N HIS A 112 -9.03 7.65 -3.03
CA HIS A 112 -9.28 7.19 -4.39
C HIS A 112 -9.85 8.32 -5.24
N GLY A 113 -9.19 8.63 -6.36
CA GLY A 113 -9.47 9.77 -7.23
C GLY A 113 -8.40 10.86 -7.13
N ASN A 114 -8.70 12.06 -7.62
CA ASN A 114 -7.76 13.17 -7.61
C ASN A 114 -7.78 13.90 -6.26
N PHE A 115 -6.73 13.72 -5.47
CA PHE A 115 -6.46 14.43 -4.20
C PHE A 115 -5.41 15.55 -4.35
N GLY A 116 -5.18 16.05 -5.56
CA GLY A 116 -4.17 17.05 -5.85
C GLY A 116 -2.80 16.43 -6.18
N SER A 117 -1.89 17.28 -6.64
CA SER A 117 -0.55 16.87 -7.06
C SER A 117 0.53 17.80 -6.52
N ILE A 118 1.80 17.38 -6.66
CA ILE A 118 2.98 18.20 -6.35
C ILE A 118 3.13 19.40 -7.29
N ASP A 119 2.36 19.43 -8.38
CA ASP A 119 2.30 20.55 -9.33
C ASP A 119 1.50 21.75 -8.80
N GLY A 120 0.84 21.60 -7.65
CA GLY A 120 -0.03 22.62 -7.09
C GLY A 120 -1.50 22.48 -7.50
N ASP A 121 -1.84 21.41 -8.23
CA ASP A 121 -3.25 21.12 -8.56
C ASP A 121 -4.04 20.84 -7.30
N GLY A 122 -5.23 21.45 -7.22
CA GLY A 122 -6.19 21.20 -6.15
C GLY A 122 -6.85 19.82 -6.26
N ALA A 123 -7.36 19.32 -5.15
CA ALA A 123 -8.18 18.11 -5.16
C ALA A 123 -9.48 18.33 -5.93
N ALA A 124 -10.00 17.28 -6.56
CA ALA A 124 -11.33 17.29 -7.15
C ALA A 124 -12.40 17.49 -6.07
N ALA A 125 -13.59 18.04 -6.44
CA ALA A 125 -14.66 18.25 -5.48
C ALA A 125 -15.05 16.94 -4.76
N MET A 126 -15.40 17.01 -3.47
CA MET A 126 -15.66 15.88 -2.56
C MET A 126 -16.72 14.90 -3.05
N ARG A 127 -17.56 15.28 -4.02
CA ARG A 127 -18.54 14.38 -4.65
C ARG A 127 -17.92 13.38 -5.62
N TYR A 128 -16.71 13.64 -6.11
CA TYR A 128 -15.99 12.78 -7.05
C TYR A 128 -14.97 11.88 -6.36
N THR A 129 -14.36 12.32 -5.27
CA THR A 129 -13.35 11.59 -4.54
C THR A 129 -13.96 10.60 -3.54
N GLU A 130 -13.20 9.56 -3.23
CA GLU A 130 -13.54 8.56 -2.22
C GLU A 130 -12.38 8.37 -1.27
N ALA A 131 -12.66 8.00 -0.03
CA ALA A 131 -11.62 7.80 0.97
C ALA A 131 -11.99 6.71 1.98
N ARG A 132 -10.96 6.15 2.62
CA ARG A 132 -11.05 5.28 3.79
C ARG A 132 -9.84 5.50 4.70
N LEU A 133 -9.89 4.96 5.91
CA LEU A 133 -8.73 4.99 6.81
C LEU A 133 -7.57 4.19 6.22
N ASN A 134 -6.36 4.73 6.35
CA ASN A 134 -5.14 3.99 6.05
C ASN A 134 -4.84 2.99 7.19
N PRO A 135 -4.19 1.84 6.95
CA PRO A 135 -3.79 0.91 8.00
C PRO A 135 -3.02 1.55 9.17
N LEU A 136 -2.17 2.54 8.91
CA LEU A 136 -1.46 3.26 9.97
C LEU A 136 -2.39 4.11 10.85
N ALA A 137 -3.47 4.68 10.30
CA ALA A 137 -4.46 5.43 11.07
C ALA A 137 -5.18 4.55 12.10
N MET A 138 -5.30 3.24 11.84
CA MET A 138 -5.85 2.29 12.83
C MET A 138 -4.97 2.18 14.07
N GLU A 139 -3.65 2.42 13.98
CA GLU A 139 -2.78 2.47 15.16
C GLU A 139 -2.96 3.75 15.99
N ILE A 140 -3.48 4.83 15.38
CA ILE A 140 -3.88 6.04 16.12
C ILE A 140 -5.17 5.79 16.92
N LEU A 141 -6.11 5.02 16.37
CA LEU A 141 -7.43 4.76 16.91
C LEU A 141 -7.51 3.52 17.81
N LYS A 142 -6.46 2.71 17.83
CA LYS A 142 -6.44 1.41 18.51
C LYS A 142 -6.63 1.57 20.01
N ASP A 143 -7.47 0.70 20.58
CA ASP A 143 -7.86 0.71 22.00
C ASP A 143 -8.68 1.94 22.45
N LEU A 144 -9.25 2.73 21.53
CA LEU A 144 -10.10 3.87 21.84
C LEU A 144 -11.34 3.46 22.67
N GLU A 145 -11.89 2.27 22.39
CA GLU A 145 -13.07 1.71 23.06
C GLU A 145 -12.80 1.22 24.50
N LYS A 146 -11.52 1.27 24.95
CA LYS A 146 -11.10 0.77 26.26
C LYS A 146 -10.90 1.88 27.30
N ASP A 147 -11.60 2.98 27.18
CA ASP A 147 -11.51 4.15 28.07
C ASP A 147 -10.06 4.66 28.25
N THR A 148 -9.23 4.57 27.22
CA THR A 148 -7.83 4.91 27.25
C THR A 148 -7.56 6.42 27.27
N VAL A 149 -8.51 7.21 26.76
CA VAL A 149 -8.44 8.67 26.62
C VAL A 149 -9.64 9.36 27.24
N PRO A 150 -9.56 10.67 27.57
CA PRO A 150 -10.71 11.42 28.04
C PRO A 150 -11.71 11.68 26.91
N TRP A 151 -12.97 11.78 27.26
CA TRP A 151 -14.09 12.08 26.38
C TRP A 151 -14.75 13.40 26.81
N GLN A 152 -15.24 14.15 25.84
CA GLN A 152 -16.03 15.36 26.05
C GLN A 152 -17.33 15.31 25.25
N TRP A 153 -18.28 16.16 25.60
CA TRP A 153 -19.46 16.36 24.78
C TRP A 153 -19.10 17.09 23.47
N ASN A 154 -19.80 16.77 22.39
CA ASN A 154 -19.69 17.48 21.14
C ASN A 154 -20.35 18.87 21.26
N PHE A 155 -20.37 19.65 20.17
CA PHE A 155 -20.82 21.02 20.17
C PHE A 155 -22.31 21.25 20.54
N ASP A 156 -23.15 20.21 20.43
CA ASP A 156 -24.60 20.26 20.72
C ASP A 156 -24.99 19.38 21.92
N ASP A 157 -24.05 18.88 22.66
CA ASP A 157 -24.22 18.01 23.85
C ASP A 157 -25.02 16.71 23.61
N THR A 158 -25.13 16.27 22.34
CA THR A 158 -25.89 15.07 21.98
C THR A 158 -25.03 13.80 21.97
N MET A 159 -23.74 13.93 21.72
CA MET A 159 -22.80 12.82 21.58
C MET A 159 -21.48 13.14 22.28
N LYS A 160 -20.68 12.10 22.53
CA LYS A 160 -19.31 12.26 23.04
C LYS A 160 -18.31 12.11 21.93
N GLU A 161 -17.27 12.91 21.99
CA GLU A 161 -16.09 12.82 21.13
C GLU A 161 -14.81 12.65 21.97
N PRO A 162 -13.77 11.97 21.46
CA PRO A 162 -12.51 11.82 22.19
C PRO A 162 -11.72 13.12 22.18
N VAL A 163 -11.24 13.55 23.35
CA VAL A 163 -10.36 14.73 23.47
C VAL A 163 -8.99 14.47 22.85
N LEU A 164 -8.55 13.22 22.88
CA LEU A 164 -7.29 12.70 22.34
C LEU A 164 -7.54 11.35 21.70
N LEU A 165 -6.63 10.91 20.84
CA LEU A 165 -6.59 9.53 20.36
C LEU A 165 -5.42 8.77 20.97
N PRO A 166 -5.52 7.44 21.19
CA PRO A 166 -4.48 6.65 21.88
C PRO A 166 -3.11 6.65 21.20
N CYS A 167 -3.06 6.77 19.91
CA CYS A 167 -1.90 7.00 19.04
C CYS A 167 -0.64 6.20 19.38
N ARG A 168 -0.54 4.96 18.90
CA ARG A 168 0.54 4.02 19.22
C ARG A 168 1.92 4.35 18.60
N PHE A 169 2.11 5.51 17.99
CA PHE A 169 3.40 6.00 17.49
C PHE A 169 3.46 7.53 17.62
N PRO A 170 4.63 8.15 17.69
CA PRO A 170 4.78 9.60 17.88
C PRO A 170 4.38 10.38 16.61
N ASN A 171 3.07 10.44 16.31
CA ASN A 171 2.53 11.01 15.07
C ASN A 171 2.95 12.47 14.86
N LEU A 172 3.03 13.29 15.94
CA LEU A 172 3.45 14.69 15.84
C LEU A 172 4.83 14.84 15.19
N LEU A 173 5.78 13.99 15.54
CA LEU A 173 7.13 14.01 14.97
C LEU A 173 7.17 13.32 13.59
N VAL A 174 6.42 12.23 13.41
CA VAL A 174 6.40 11.50 12.13
C VAL A 174 5.82 12.37 11.02
N ASN A 175 4.63 12.93 11.21
CA ASN A 175 3.93 13.68 10.19
C ASN A 175 4.10 15.22 10.30
N GLY A 176 4.71 15.67 11.37
CA GLY A 176 4.89 17.11 11.59
C GLY A 176 3.57 17.86 11.78
N ALA A 177 3.66 19.16 11.89
CA ALA A 177 2.49 20.04 11.91
C ALA A 177 2.87 21.47 11.50
N ASN A 178 1.94 22.17 10.85
CA ASN A 178 2.04 23.57 10.53
C ASN A 178 0.75 24.26 10.98
N GLY A 179 0.84 25.40 11.64
CA GLY A 179 -0.33 26.14 12.11
C GLY A 179 0.01 27.56 12.54
N ILE A 180 -0.94 28.46 12.32
CA ILE A 180 -0.85 29.88 12.71
C ILE A 180 -2.02 30.17 13.63
N ALA A 181 -1.74 30.58 14.84
CA ALA A 181 -2.69 31.00 15.85
C ALA A 181 -2.45 32.48 16.23
N VAL A 182 -3.22 33.00 17.17
CA VAL A 182 -3.02 34.36 17.68
C VAL A 182 -1.82 34.38 18.62
N GLY A 183 -0.77 35.07 18.25
CA GLY A 183 0.47 35.18 19.04
C GLY A 183 1.38 33.93 19.02
N PHE A 184 0.92 32.80 18.45
CA PHE A 184 1.68 31.56 18.36
C PHE A 184 1.65 31.01 16.92
N SER A 185 2.73 30.41 16.50
CA SER A 185 2.78 29.59 15.28
C SER A 185 3.51 28.30 15.58
N THR A 186 3.21 27.26 14.81
CA THR A 186 3.93 26.00 14.84
C THR A 186 4.36 25.59 13.45
N ASN A 187 5.57 25.05 13.32
CA ASN A 187 6.08 24.46 12.09
C ASN A 187 7.04 23.33 12.46
N ILE A 188 6.48 22.16 12.69
CA ILE A 188 7.20 20.96 13.12
C ILE A 188 7.50 20.13 11.87
N PRO A 189 8.79 19.83 11.60
CA PRO A 189 9.16 19.02 10.44
C PRO A 189 8.72 17.57 10.59
N THR A 190 8.59 16.88 9.46
CA THR A 190 8.33 15.44 9.41
C THR A 190 9.60 14.63 9.64
N HIS A 191 9.46 13.39 10.15
CA HIS A 191 10.58 12.50 10.44
C HIS A 191 10.29 11.07 10.02
N ASN A 192 11.34 10.26 9.90
CA ASN A 192 11.22 8.84 9.62
C ASN A 192 10.58 8.09 10.79
N ILE A 193 9.50 7.34 10.53
CA ILE A 193 8.77 6.62 11.57
C ILE A 193 9.64 5.60 12.31
N GLY A 194 10.55 4.92 11.60
CA GLY A 194 11.45 3.94 12.21
C GLY A 194 12.43 4.59 13.18
N GLU A 195 13.04 5.72 12.81
CA GLU A 195 13.98 6.46 13.63
C GLU A 195 13.30 7.09 14.86
N ILE A 196 12.12 7.66 14.70
CA ILE A 196 11.35 8.25 15.81
C ILE A 196 10.89 7.18 16.80
N ILE A 197 10.51 6.00 16.34
CA ILE A 197 10.18 4.88 17.22
C ILE A 197 11.44 4.43 17.99
N ASP A 198 12.58 4.30 17.32
CA ASP A 198 13.85 3.97 18.00
C ASP A 198 14.25 5.04 19.01
N GLY A 199 14.03 6.32 18.68
CA GLY A 199 14.23 7.44 19.62
C GLY A 199 13.31 7.33 20.84
N ALA A 200 12.03 7.00 20.65
CA ALA A 200 11.10 6.79 21.77
C ALA A 200 11.52 5.60 22.64
N VAL A 201 11.97 4.50 22.03
CA VAL A 201 12.52 3.33 22.74
C VAL A 201 13.77 3.73 23.56
N ALA A 202 14.67 4.52 22.98
CA ALA A 202 15.87 5.02 23.69
C ALA A 202 15.51 5.89 24.89
N VAL A 203 14.48 6.74 24.80
CA VAL A 203 13.96 7.54 25.92
C VAL A 203 13.34 6.64 27.00
N ILE A 204 12.65 5.54 26.63
CA ILE A 204 12.12 4.58 27.59
C ILE A 204 13.25 3.88 28.36
N ASP A 205 14.34 3.53 27.68
CA ASP A 205 15.49 2.85 28.28
C ASP A 205 16.34 3.80 29.11
N ASN A 206 16.53 5.03 28.66
CA ASN A 206 17.24 6.08 29.35
C ASN A 206 16.44 7.40 29.40
N PRO A 207 15.59 7.60 30.42
CA PRO A 207 14.79 8.83 30.56
C PRO A 207 15.60 10.13 30.68
N LYS A 208 16.92 10.04 30.88
CA LYS A 208 17.86 11.17 30.96
C LYS A 208 18.79 11.24 29.75
N ILE A 209 18.39 10.62 28.62
CA ILE A 209 19.17 10.64 27.39
C ILE A 209 19.48 12.08 26.97
N LYS A 210 20.72 12.34 26.59
CA LYS A 210 21.13 13.63 26.06
C LYS A 210 20.78 13.75 24.58
N LEU A 211 20.64 14.99 24.13
CA LEU A 211 20.30 15.26 22.72
C LEU A 211 21.33 14.65 21.75
N ASP A 212 22.62 14.75 22.05
CA ASP A 212 23.71 14.22 21.21
C ASP A 212 23.63 12.68 21.02
N GLU A 213 23.15 11.98 22.05
CA GLU A 213 22.95 10.53 21.98
C GLU A 213 21.70 10.21 21.16
N LEU A 214 20.64 11.00 21.35
CA LEU A 214 19.38 10.83 20.62
C LEU A 214 19.55 11.15 19.13
N MET A 215 20.34 12.16 18.77
CA MET A 215 20.61 12.54 17.38
C MET A 215 21.42 11.48 16.59
N LYS A 216 22.10 10.55 17.26
CA LYS A 216 22.67 9.37 16.57
C LYS A 216 21.61 8.40 16.06
N ILE A 217 20.41 8.42 16.65
CA ILE A 217 19.27 7.58 16.30
C ILE A 217 18.33 8.35 15.37
N VAL A 218 18.09 9.62 15.67
CA VAL A 218 17.25 10.55 14.90
C VAL A 218 18.13 11.67 14.36
N PRO A 219 18.83 11.46 13.24
CA PRO A 219 19.86 12.40 12.76
C PRO A 219 19.28 13.72 12.26
N GLY A 220 18.01 13.77 11.92
CA GLY A 220 17.32 14.96 11.41
C GLY A 220 15.93 14.68 10.85
N PRO A 221 15.26 15.72 10.34
CA PRO A 221 13.98 15.58 9.66
C PRO A 221 14.05 14.62 8.46
N ASP A 222 12.90 14.10 8.04
CA ASP A 222 12.75 13.26 6.85
C ASP A 222 11.47 13.70 6.12
N PHE A 223 11.61 14.52 5.08
CA PHE A 223 10.49 15.13 4.40
C PHE A 223 9.84 14.17 3.40
N SER A 224 8.54 14.32 3.22
CA SER A 224 7.73 13.49 2.31
C SER A 224 8.20 13.57 0.85
N THR A 225 8.70 14.73 0.41
CA THR A 225 9.20 14.99 -0.94
C THR A 225 10.68 14.63 -1.13
N GLY A 226 11.37 14.13 -0.09
CA GLY A 226 12.80 13.84 -0.16
C GLY A 226 13.67 15.09 -0.09
N GLY A 227 14.57 15.25 -1.02
CA GLY A 227 15.51 16.36 -1.09
C GLY A 227 16.70 16.21 -0.15
N ILE A 228 17.51 17.25 -0.06
CA ILE A 228 18.74 17.31 0.72
C ILE A 228 18.59 18.33 1.84
N ILE A 229 18.87 17.92 3.07
CA ILE A 229 18.93 18.78 4.24
C ILE A 229 20.37 19.18 4.46
N ILE A 230 20.67 20.46 4.42
CA ILE A 230 21.97 20.99 4.80
C ILE A 230 21.92 21.25 6.30
N ALA A 231 22.57 20.34 7.04
CA ALA A 231 22.61 20.39 8.50
C ALA A 231 23.89 21.04 9.00
N GLY A 232 23.70 21.99 9.92
CA GLY A 232 24.75 22.63 10.70
C GLY A 232 24.36 22.66 12.18
N ASP A 233 25.00 23.55 12.95
CA ASP A 233 24.68 23.77 14.36
C ASP A 233 23.23 24.22 14.57
N ASP A 234 22.60 24.81 13.56
CA ASP A 234 21.22 25.26 13.56
C ASP A 234 20.22 24.10 13.78
N LEU A 235 20.50 22.90 13.27
CA LEU A 235 19.65 21.72 13.50
C LEU A 235 19.74 21.25 14.95
N VAL A 236 20.95 21.23 15.52
CA VAL A 236 21.18 20.91 16.95
C VAL A 236 20.45 21.91 17.84
N GLN A 237 20.54 23.19 17.52
CA GLN A 237 19.82 24.23 18.21
C GLN A 237 18.31 24.05 18.12
N ALA A 238 17.79 23.74 16.92
CA ALA A 238 16.37 23.50 16.71
C ALA A 238 15.85 22.32 17.55
N TYR A 239 16.59 21.24 17.64
CA TYR A 239 16.22 20.08 18.45
C TYR A 239 16.40 20.28 19.95
N SER A 240 17.32 21.15 20.36
CA SER A 240 17.51 21.52 21.75
C SER A 240 16.42 22.47 22.28
N THR A 241 16.10 23.52 21.51
CA THR A 241 15.23 24.62 21.96
C THR A 241 13.84 24.59 21.39
N GLY A 242 13.58 23.72 20.39
CA GLY A 242 12.34 23.72 19.62
C GLY A 242 12.27 24.82 18.55
N LYS A 243 13.34 25.62 18.35
CA LYS A 243 13.35 26.72 17.37
C LYS A 243 14.68 26.80 16.64
N GLY A 244 14.63 26.84 15.30
CA GLY A 244 15.81 26.94 14.47
C GLY A 244 15.47 27.07 13.01
N LYS A 245 16.49 27.01 12.15
CA LYS A 245 16.36 27.14 10.71
C LYS A 245 17.24 26.09 10.05
N ILE A 246 16.70 25.36 9.08
CA ILE A 246 17.47 24.44 8.25
C ILE A 246 17.32 24.82 6.78
N THR A 247 18.33 24.51 5.97
CA THR A 247 18.27 24.72 4.53
C THR A 247 17.90 23.41 3.84
N LEU A 248 16.91 23.48 2.98
CA LEU A 248 16.45 22.37 2.12
C LEU A 248 16.87 22.64 0.68
N ARG A 249 17.46 21.66 0.02
CA ARG A 249 17.89 21.72 -1.36
C ARG A 249 17.22 20.61 -2.16
N ALA A 250 16.81 20.94 -3.39
CA ALA A 250 16.35 19.96 -4.37
C ALA A 250 17.45 18.92 -4.66
N ARG A 251 17.06 17.69 -4.96
CA ARG A 251 18.01 16.70 -5.49
C ARG A 251 18.19 16.94 -6.98
N ILE A 252 19.37 17.37 -7.34
CA ILE A 252 19.73 17.76 -8.72
C ILE A 252 20.96 16.96 -9.14
N HIS A 253 20.95 16.51 -10.39
CA HIS A 253 22.13 15.97 -11.04
C HIS A 253 22.22 16.45 -12.50
N ILE A 254 23.40 16.40 -13.08
CA ILE A 254 23.64 16.74 -14.48
C ILE A 254 23.90 15.42 -15.21
N GLU A 255 23.26 15.22 -16.36
CA GLU A 255 23.42 14.05 -17.21
C GLU A 255 23.69 14.48 -18.66
N ASP A 256 24.22 13.56 -19.47
CA ASP A 256 24.36 13.79 -20.90
C ASP A 256 23.00 13.73 -21.60
N GLY A 257 22.74 14.70 -22.44
CA GLY A 257 21.58 14.77 -23.31
C GLY A 257 21.92 14.38 -24.75
N GLU A 258 20.92 14.45 -25.62
CA GLU A 258 21.11 14.21 -27.04
C GLU A 258 22.09 15.23 -27.68
N TYR A 259 22.93 14.78 -28.62
CA TYR A 259 23.85 15.61 -29.40
C TYR A 259 24.87 16.37 -28.54
N GLU A 260 25.49 15.72 -27.57
CA GLU A 260 26.46 16.30 -26.62
C GLU A 260 25.91 17.50 -25.81
N LYS A 261 24.60 17.68 -25.71
CA LYS A 261 23.95 18.62 -24.81
C LYS A 261 23.99 18.05 -23.40
N LYS A 262 23.75 18.92 -22.40
CA LYS A 262 23.61 18.50 -21.02
C LYS A 262 22.20 18.76 -20.52
N ASN A 263 21.72 17.86 -19.67
CA ASN A 263 20.46 18.00 -18.98
C ASN A 263 20.70 18.21 -17.49
N ILE A 264 20.09 19.22 -16.91
CA ILE A 264 20.00 19.39 -15.46
C ILE A 264 18.68 18.75 -15.05
N VAL A 265 18.76 17.67 -14.28
CA VAL A 265 17.62 16.89 -13.85
C VAL A 265 17.33 17.16 -12.39
N ILE A 266 16.10 17.54 -12.10
CA ILE A 266 15.56 17.73 -10.74
C ILE A 266 14.68 16.53 -10.45
N SER A 267 15.12 15.67 -9.52
CA SER A 267 14.41 14.42 -9.17
C SER A 267 13.61 14.55 -7.88
N GLU A 268 13.96 15.49 -6.99
CA GLU A 268 13.24 15.75 -5.74
C GLU A 268 13.22 17.25 -5.46
N LEU A 269 12.14 17.73 -4.85
CA LEU A 269 11.97 19.14 -4.47
C LEU A 269 12.05 19.35 -2.97
N PRO A 270 12.45 20.54 -2.51
CA PRO A 270 12.28 20.93 -1.12
C PRO A 270 10.81 20.84 -0.72
N TYR A 271 10.58 20.47 0.53
CA TYR A 271 9.22 20.33 1.09
C TYR A 271 8.41 21.65 0.95
N GLN A 272 7.15 21.52 0.58
CA GLN A 272 6.22 22.66 0.32
C GLN A 272 6.59 23.52 -0.90
N VAL A 273 7.38 23.02 -1.83
CA VAL A 273 7.63 23.69 -3.11
C VAL A 273 6.78 23.06 -4.21
N GLU A 274 5.97 23.87 -4.88
CA GLU A 274 5.15 23.46 -6.01
C GLU A 274 6.01 23.40 -7.28
N LYS A 275 5.94 22.27 -8.01
CA LYS A 275 6.79 22.01 -9.17
C LYS A 275 6.49 23.00 -10.31
N ALA A 276 5.21 23.21 -10.63
CA ALA A 276 4.80 24.07 -11.72
C ALA A 276 5.25 25.51 -11.50
N ASP A 277 5.03 26.06 -10.31
CA ASP A 277 5.48 27.41 -9.93
C ASP A 277 7.00 27.57 -10.04
N LEU A 278 7.75 26.55 -9.61
CA LEU A 278 9.21 26.55 -9.71
C LEU A 278 9.67 26.57 -11.15
N LEU A 279 9.13 25.71 -12.01
CA LEU A 279 9.49 25.65 -13.43
C LEU A 279 9.12 26.95 -14.17
N GLN A 280 7.95 27.52 -13.87
CA GLN A 280 7.54 28.82 -14.40
C GLN A 280 8.48 29.94 -13.95
N LYS A 281 8.91 29.94 -12.69
CA LYS A 281 9.89 30.91 -12.18
C LYS A 281 11.25 30.78 -12.88
N ILE A 282 11.71 29.56 -13.14
CA ILE A 282 12.96 29.32 -13.89
C ILE A 282 12.83 29.87 -15.32
N LEU A 283 11.69 29.66 -15.96
CA LEU A 283 11.42 30.20 -17.30
C LEU A 283 11.44 31.74 -17.29
N GLN A 284 10.81 32.39 -16.33
CA GLN A 284 10.83 33.86 -16.17
C GLN A 284 12.25 34.38 -15.95
N LEU A 285 13.06 33.69 -15.15
CA LEU A 285 14.47 34.04 -14.91
C LEU A 285 15.33 33.89 -16.19
N ARG A 286 15.08 32.85 -17.00
CA ARG A 286 15.74 32.66 -18.30
C ARG A 286 15.51 33.87 -19.21
N GLU A 287 14.29 34.37 -19.28
CA GLU A 287 13.93 35.56 -20.07
C GLU A 287 14.62 36.82 -19.56
N ALA A 288 14.67 36.98 -18.22
CA ALA A 288 15.20 38.16 -17.56
C ALA A 288 16.75 38.20 -17.50
N LYS A 289 17.42 37.05 -17.50
CA LYS A 289 18.88 36.87 -17.28
C LYS A 289 19.52 36.04 -18.38
N LYS A 290 19.38 36.53 -19.62
CA LYS A 290 19.90 35.84 -20.83
C LYS A 290 21.41 35.69 -20.85
N ASP A 291 22.13 36.54 -20.15
CA ASP A 291 23.59 36.50 -19.96
C ASP A 291 24.06 35.26 -19.20
N ILE A 292 23.28 34.76 -18.24
CA ILE A 292 23.65 33.63 -17.41
C ILE A 292 22.83 32.38 -17.82
N LEU A 293 21.52 32.57 -18.02
CA LEU A 293 20.56 31.48 -18.24
C LEU A 293 20.20 31.28 -19.71
N GLY A 294 20.74 32.08 -20.64
CA GLY A 294 20.51 31.96 -22.09
C GLY A 294 21.01 30.65 -22.69
N GLY A 295 21.80 29.87 -21.94
CA GLY A 295 22.22 28.52 -22.30
C GLY A 295 21.09 27.47 -22.10
N ILE A 296 20.01 27.78 -21.41
CA ILE A 296 18.85 26.91 -21.26
C ILE A 296 18.07 26.89 -22.58
N SER A 297 18.03 25.76 -23.25
CA SER A 297 17.31 25.60 -24.52
C SER A 297 15.82 25.31 -24.28
N ASP A 298 15.50 24.46 -23.31
CA ASP A 298 14.14 24.03 -23.01
C ASP A 298 13.99 23.63 -21.56
N ILE A 299 12.75 23.60 -21.06
CA ILE A 299 12.39 23.13 -19.71
C ILE A 299 11.19 22.20 -19.91
N VAL A 300 11.37 20.93 -19.56
CA VAL A 300 10.38 19.86 -19.81
C VAL A 300 10.10 19.15 -18.51
N ASP A 301 8.83 18.89 -18.25
CA ASP A 301 8.41 17.98 -17.19
C ASP A 301 8.27 16.57 -17.77
N GLU A 302 9.14 15.67 -17.36
CA GLU A 302 9.18 14.28 -17.74
C GLU A 302 8.72 13.38 -16.56
N SER A 303 8.05 13.97 -15.57
CA SER A 303 7.55 13.22 -14.41
C SER A 303 6.50 12.19 -14.85
N ASP A 304 6.62 11.00 -14.30
CA ASP A 304 5.72 9.89 -14.56
C ASP A 304 5.40 9.11 -13.25
N ARG A 305 4.76 7.95 -13.35
CA ARG A 305 4.47 7.08 -12.21
C ARG A 305 5.72 6.56 -11.47
N ASN A 306 6.90 6.65 -12.07
CA ASN A 306 8.17 6.21 -11.47
C ASN A 306 8.81 7.31 -10.63
N GLY A 307 8.27 8.53 -10.69
CA GLY A 307 8.74 9.63 -9.88
C GLY A 307 8.80 10.97 -10.59
N MET A 308 9.24 11.96 -9.85
CA MET A 308 9.41 13.31 -10.35
C MET A 308 10.70 13.41 -11.19
N ARG A 309 10.59 13.98 -12.38
CA ARG A 309 11.69 14.25 -13.28
C ARG A 309 11.44 15.55 -14.06
N ALA A 310 11.92 16.66 -13.55
CA ALA A 310 11.90 17.92 -14.27
C ALA A 310 13.27 18.16 -14.89
N VAL A 311 13.31 18.38 -16.21
CA VAL A 311 14.53 18.43 -17.02
C VAL A 311 14.72 19.82 -17.60
N ILE A 312 15.86 20.44 -17.29
CA ILE A 312 16.31 21.69 -17.90
C ILE A 312 17.38 21.34 -18.95
N LYS A 313 17.02 21.44 -20.23
CA LYS A 313 17.93 21.14 -21.36
C LYS A 313 18.87 22.31 -21.59
N VAL A 314 20.17 22.03 -21.54
CA VAL A 314 21.24 23.02 -21.67
C VAL A 314 21.98 22.83 -22.99
N ARG A 315 22.31 23.93 -23.68
CA ARG A 315 23.07 23.90 -24.92
C ARG A 315 24.50 23.42 -24.66
N LYS A 316 25.14 22.82 -25.68
CA LYS A 316 26.50 22.29 -25.61
C LYS A 316 27.56 23.33 -25.18
N ASP A 317 27.38 24.61 -25.58
CA ASP A 317 28.28 25.73 -25.32
C ASP A 317 28.09 26.36 -23.93
N ALA A 318 27.13 25.91 -23.13
CA ALA A 318 26.81 26.52 -21.86
C ALA A 318 27.29 25.68 -20.65
N ASP A 319 27.70 26.37 -19.60
CA ASP A 319 28.15 25.77 -18.36
C ASP A 319 26.95 25.42 -17.48
N ALA A 320 26.59 24.14 -17.46
CA ALA A 320 25.46 23.64 -16.67
C ALA A 320 25.65 23.86 -15.15
N GLN A 321 26.89 23.78 -14.64
CA GLN A 321 27.16 23.99 -13.20
C GLN A 321 26.90 25.44 -12.77
N LYS A 322 27.28 26.42 -13.61
CA LYS A 322 27.01 27.84 -13.37
C LYS A 322 25.52 28.11 -13.37
N ILE A 323 24.76 27.50 -14.30
CA ILE A 323 23.30 27.61 -14.36
C ILE A 323 22.69 27.07 -13.07
N VAL A 324 23.09 25.87 -12.64
CA VAL A 324 22.58 25.29 -11.40
C VAL A 324 22.87 26.16 -10.20
N ASN A 325 24.10 26.62 -10.04
CA ASN A 325 24.50 27.49 -8.91
C ASN A 325 23.65 28.79 -8.88
N TYR A 326 23.39 29.38 -10.06
CA TYR A 326 22.51 30.54 -10.14
C TYR A 326 21.07 30.22 -9.76
N LEU A 327 20.53 29.10 -10.24
CA LEU A 327 19.16 28.67 -9.93
C LEU A 327 18.98 28.33 -8.44
N LEU A 328 19.94 27.68 -7.81
CA LEU A 328 19.92 27.43 -6.36
C LEU A 328 19.88 28.73 -5.56
N ALA A 329 20.63 29.77 -5.96
CA ALA A 329 20.66 31.05 -5.26
C ALA A 329 19.42 31.92 -5.48
N HIS A 330 18.67 31.73 -6.59
CA HIS A 330 17.60 32.66 -7.00
C HIS A 330 16.23 32.03 -7.15
N THR A 331 16.08 30.74 -6.83
CA THR A 331 14.81 30.01 -6.89
C THR A 331 14.58 29.19 -5.64
N LYS A 332 13.38 28.57 -5.54
CA LYS A 332 13.06 27.64 -4.45
C LYS A 332 13.70 26.26 -4.59
N LEU A 333 14.67 26.06 -5.51
CA LEU A 333 15.50 24.85 -5.54
C LEU A 333 16.36 24.71 -4.28
N GLU A 334 16.68 25.83 -3.65
CA GLU A 334 17.19 25.87 -2.29
C GLU A 334 16.35 26.84 -1.48
N THR A 335 15.84 26.41 -0.34
CA THR A 335 14.96 27.20 0.51
C THR A 335 15.18 26.91 1.98
N ASN A 336 14.75 27.81 2.85
CA ASN A 336 14.86 27.66 4.28
C ASN A 336 13.57 27.10 4.87
N PHE A 337 13.69 26.12 5.73
CA PHE A 337 12.60 25.65 6.57
C PHE A 337 12.81 26.14 8.01
N ASN A 338 11.93 27.02 8.46
CA ASN A 338 11.98 27.56 9.81
C ASN A 338 11.29 26.57 10.77
N ILE A 339 12.04 25.93 11.62
CA ILE A 339 11.53 25.01 12.64
C ILE A 339 11.01 25.83 13.81
N ASN A 340 9.77 25.55 14.23
CA ASN A 340 9.14 26.11 15.43
C ASN A 340 8.25 25.03 16.04
N MET A 341 8.79 24.29 17.00
CA MET A 341 8.17 23.10 17.57
C MET A 341 7.25 23.46 18.73
N VAL A 342 6.15 24.17 18.46
CA VAL A 342 5.12 24.52 19.43
C VAL A 342 3.99 23.52 19.38
N ALA A 343 3.62 22.95 20.52
CA ALA A 343 2.50 22.02 20.67
C ALA A 343 1.74 22.28 21.98
N ILE A 344 0.50 21.85 22.05
CA ILE A 344 -0.25 21.88 23.31
C ILE A 344 0.24 20.71 24.18
N ALA A 345 0.87 21.04 25.30
CA ALA A 345 1.29 20.11 26.33
C ALA A 345 0.73 20.54 27.68
N GLU A 346 0.11 19.62 28.41
CA GLU A 346 -0.53 19.91 29.71
C GLU A 346 -1.55 21.08 29.62
N GLY A 347 -2.28 21.16 28.52
CA GLY A 347 -3.32 22.18 28.29
C GLY A 347 -2.78 23.58 27.94
N LYS A 348 -1.49 23.75 27.68
CA LYS A 348 -0.88 25.03 27.32
C LYS A 348 0.02 24.92 26.09
N PRO A 349 0.12 25.97 25.26
CA PRO A 349 1.10 26.00 24.16
C PRO A 349 2.51 26.09 24.75
N LYS A 350 3.35 25.12 24.40
CA LYS A 350 4.76 25.06 24.83
C LYS A 350 5.64 24.86 23.60
N GLN A 351 6.80 25.54 23.59
CA GLN A 351 7.88 25.28 22.65
C GLN A 351 8.73 24.17 23.25
N LEU A 352 8.87 23.05 22.55
CA LEU A 352 9.47 21.82 23.06
C LEU A 352 10.62 21.37 22.17
N GLY A 353 11.72 20.93 22.79
CA GLY A 353 12.81 20.23 22.09
C GLY A 353 12.43 18.79 21.72
N LEU A 354 13.27 18.14 20.92
CA LEU A 354 13.04 16.77 20.45
C LEU A 354 12.92 15.76 21.60
N VAL A 355 13.82 15.85 22.60
CA VAL A 355 13.81 14.97 23.78
C VAL A 355 12.53 15.17 24.58
N GLU A 356 12.12 16.43 24.82
CA GLU A 356 10.93 16.76 25.58
C GLU A 356 9.66 16.23 24.91
N MET A 357 9.53 16.37 23.58
CA MET A 357 8.40 15.83 22.83
C MET A 357 8.28 14.30 22.97
N LEU A 358 9.40 13.60 22.87
CA LEU A 358 9.42 12.15 23.06
C LEU A 358 9.10 11.74 24.49
N VAL A 359 9.57 12.50 25.50
CA VAL A 359 9.23 12.26 26.90
C VAL A 359 7.74 12.44 27.15
N HIS A 360 7.12 13.51 26.62
CA HIS A 360 5.68 13.73 26.72
C HIS A 360 4.90 12.57 26.08
N TYR A 361 5.30 12.15 24.88
CA TYR A 361 4.70 11.03 24.19
C TYR A 361 4.82 9.71 24.99
N VAL A 362 6.00 9.38 25.51
CA VAL A 362 6.22 8.15 26.28
C VAL A 362 5.39 8.15 27.57
N ASN A 363 5.28 9.29 28.23
CA ASN A 363 4.43 9.41 29.43
C ASN A 363 2.95 9.21 29.08
N PHE A 364 2.47 9.82 28.01
CA PHE A 364 1.12 9.60 27.49
C PHE A 364 0.86 8.12 27.15
N GLN A 365 1.80 7.44 26.47
CA GLN A 365 1.66 6.01 26.17
C GLN A 365 1.60 5.14 27.45
N ARG A 366 2.28 5.55 28.51
CA ARG A 366 2.19 4.86 29.80
C ARG A 366 0.79 5.00 30.41
N ASP A 367 0.21 6.19 30.35
CA ASP A 367 -1.15 6.43 30.85
C ASP A 367 -2.18 5.65 30.00
N VAL A 368 -2.04 5.63 28.68
CA VAL A 368 -2.86 4.81 27.79
C VAL A 368 -2.73 3.32 28.12
N LEU A 369 -1.52 2.81 28.34
CA LEU A 369 -1.28 1.41 28.71
C LEU A 369 -1.94 1.06 30.04
N ILE A 370 -1.78 1.90 31.07
CA ILE A 370 -2.38 1.66 32.39
C ILE A 370 -3.90 1.61 32.30
N LYS A 371 -4.52 2.54 31.58
CA LYS A 371 -5.99 2.56 31.38
C LYS A 371 -6.46 1.34 30.61
N ARG A 372 -5.78 0.98 29.51
CA ARG A 372 -6.03 -0.23 28.74
C ARG A 372 -5.96 -1.49 29.61
N CYS A 373 -4.89 -1.66 30.37
CA CYS A 373 -4.72 -2.82 31.25
C CYS A 373 -5.78 -2.88 32.35
N ASN A 374 -6.19 -1.74 32.91
CA ASN A 374 -7.28 -1.70 33.90
C ASN A 374 -8.62 -2.10 33.26
N PHE A 375 -8.92 -1.63 32.06
CA PHE A 375 -10.12 -2.02 31.33
C PHE A 375 -10.13 -3.53 31.04
N ASP A 376 -9.05 -4.04 30.43
CA ASP A 376 -8.93 -5.45 30.09
C ASP A 376 -8.97 -6.35 31.34
N LEU A 377 -8.31 -5.93 32.43
CA LEU A 377 -8.34 -6.62 33.73
C LEU A 377 -9.76 -6.69 34.30
N LYS A 378 -10.51 -5.58 34.23
CA LYS A 378 -11.90 -5.53 34.66
C LYS A 378 -12.76 -6.50 33.85
N GLN A 379 -12.62 -6.51 32.53
CA GLN A 379 -13.36 -7.41 31.63
C GLN A 379 -12.99 -8.89 31.89
N ALA A 380 -11.69 -9.18 32.03
CA ALA A 380 -11.20 -10.53 32.32
C ALA A 380 -11.73 -11.05 33.67
N LYS A 381 -11.73 -10.22 34.71
CA LYS A 381 -12.30 -10.57 36.02
C LYS A 381 -13.82 -10.85 35.96
N ILE A 382 -14.58 -10.00 35.27
CA ILE A 382 -16.01 -10.20 35.05
C ILE A 382 -16.26 -11.52 34.32
N ARG A 383 -15.47 -11.80 33.28
CA ARG A 383 -15.63 -13.03 32.49
C ARG A 383 -15.24 -14.27 33.30
N ALA A 384 -14.13 -14.20 34.05
CA ALA A 384 -13.71 -15.28 34.96
C ALA A 384 -14.77 -15.61 36.03
N GLU A 385 -15.33 -14.59 36.68
CA GLU A 385 -16.45 -14.72 37.63
C GLU A 385 -17.62 -15.48 36.98
N ILE A 386 -18.03 -15.12 35.77
CA ILE A 386 -19.12 -15.78 35.06
C ILE A 386 -18.76 -17.24 34.75
N VAL A 387 -17.56 -17.52 34.23
CA VAL A 387 -17.13 -18.87 33.89
C VAL A 387 -17.02 -19.76 35.12
N GLU A 388 -16.53 -19.23 36.26
CA GLU A 388 -16.54 -19.96 37.56
C GLU A 388 -17.94 -20.33 37.98
N GLY A 389 -18.92 -19.40 37.85
CA GLY A 389 -20.34 -19.68 38.15
C GLY A 389 -20.91 -20.77 37.23
N LEU A 390 -20.60 -20.74 35.95
CA LEU A 390 -21.04 -21.76 34.97
C LEU A 390 -20.46 -23.15 35.28
N LEU A 391 -19.20 -23.23 35.69
CA LEU A 391 -18.60 -24.50 36.15
C LEU A 391 -19.26 -25.04 37.41
N ILE A 392 -19.58 -24.18 38.40
CA ILE A 392 -20.36 -24.58 39.59
C ILE A 392 -21.72 -25.11 39.15
N ALA A 393 -22.37 -24.49 38.17
CA ALA A 393 -23.66 -24.90 37.66
C ALA A 393 -23.62 -26.27 36.96
N ILE A 394 -22.60 -26.51 36.13
CA ILE A 394 -22.45 -27.81 35.44
C ILE A 394 -22.22 -28.94 36.45
N ASN A 395 -21.37 -28.70 37.45
CA ASN A 395 -21.10 -29.69 38.50
C ASN A 395 -22.30 -29.98 39.41
N ASN A 396 -23.31 -29.10 39.43
CA ASN A 396 -24.52 -29.25 40.27
C ASN A 396 -25.80 -29.14 39.46
N ILE A 397 -25.77 -29.61 38.22
CA ILE A 397 -26.81 -29.32 37.23
C ILE A 397 -28.19 -29.79 37.63
N ASP A 398 -28.34 -30.98 38.25
CA ASP A 398 -29.63 -31.54 38.65
C ASP A 398 -30.29 -30.68 39.72
N GLU A 399 -29.52 -30.18 40.69
CA GLU A 399 -30.04 -29.32 41.76
C GLU A 399 -30.44 -27.95 41.20
N ILE A 400 -29.65 -27.39 40.28
CA ILE A 400 -29.96 -26.13 39.63
C ILE A 400 -31.22 -26.22 38.78
N ILE A 401 -31.38 -27.28 37.99
CA ILE A 401 -32.61 -27.54 37.23
C ILE A 401 -33.83 -27.65 38.17
N LYS A 402 -33.66 -28.34 39.29
CA LYS A 402 -34.71 -28.44 40.30
C LYS A 402 -35.10 -27.07 40.85
N ILE A 403 -34.11 -26.24 41.22
CA ILE A 403 -34.38 -24.87 41.73
C ILE A 403 -35.10 -24.05 40.66
N ILE A 404 -34.67 -24.08 39.41
CA ILE A 404 -35.31 -23.33 38.33
C ILE A 404 -36.75 -23.78 38.11
N LYS A 405 -37.01 -25.09 38.04
CA LYS A 405 -38.35 -25.67 37.82
C LYS A 405 -39.32 -25.37 38.98
N THR A 406 -38.82 -25.30 40.21
CA THR A 406 -39.66 -25.08 41.41
C THR A 406 -39.81 -23.60 41.74
N SER A 407 -39.15 -22.70 41.06
CA SER A 407 -39.26 -21.26 41.28
C SER A 407 -40.34 -20.63 40.41
N LYS A 408 -41.09 -19.68 41.00
CA LYS A 408 -42.23 -19.02 40.34
C LYS A 408 -41.75 -17.92 39.35
N SER A 409 -40.52 -17.46 39.45
CA SER A 409 -39.93 -16.46 38.55
C SER A 409 -38.44 -16.63 38.49
N ALA A 410 -37.82 -16.08 37.45
CA ALA A 410 -36.35 -16.04 37.26
C ALA A 410 -35.64 -15.33 38.43
N ALA A 411 -36.21 -14.25 38.96
CA ALA A 411 -35.67 -13.53 40.13
C ALA A 411 -35.60 -14.43 41.36
N ILE A 412 -36.68 -15.20 41.66
CA ILE A 412 -36.68 -16.13 42.79
C ILE A 412 -35.72 -17.29 42.57
N ALA A 413 -35.58 -17.77 41.32
CA ALA A 413 -34.61 -18.81 40.98
C ALA A 413 -33.18 -18.30 41.21
N SER A 414 -32.88 -17.08 40.79
CA SER A 414 -31.59 -16.41 40.99
C SER A 414 -31.25 -16.30 42.46
N GLU A 415 -32.19 -15.81 43.27
CA GLU A 415 -32.01 -15.64 44.72
C GLU A 415 -31.71 -17.00 45.40
N ARG A 416 -32.46 -18.04 45.10
CA ARG A 416 -32.25 -19.39 45.66
C ARG A 416 -30.91 -20.00 45.27
N MET A 417 -30.51 -19.83 44.02
CA MET A 417 -29.19 -20.28 43.54
C MET A 417 -28.04 -19.54 44.25
N ARG A 418 -28.19 -18.21 44.43
CA ARG A 418 -27.20 -17.40 45.16
C ARG A 418 -27.07 -17.86 46.62
N GLN A 419 -28.17 -18.07 47.32
CA GLN A 419 -28.18 -18.54 48.70
C GLN A 419 -27.59 -19.97 48.82
N ARG A 420 -27.92 -20.86 47.89
CA ARG A 420 -27.52 -22.26 47.94
C ARG A 420 -26.06 -22.51 47.59
N PHE A 421 -25.55 -21.85 46.56
CA PHE A 421 -24.20 -22.09 45.97
C PHE A 421 -23.23 -20.95 46.23
N GLY A 422 -23.61 -19.89 46.95
CA GLY A 422 -22.74 -18.71 47.17
C GLY A 422 -22.45 -17.90 45.92
N LEU A 423 -23.34 -17.96 44.92
CA LEU A 423 -23.16 -17.31 43.62
C LEU A 423 -23.41 -15.80 43.73
N THR A 424 -22.71 -15.05 42.90
CA THR A 424 -22.99 -13.62 42.68
C THR A 424 -24.26 -13.45 41.82
N GLU A 425 -24.83 -12.26 41.78
CA GLU A 425 -25.95 -11.95 40.93
C GLU A 425 -25.65 -12.17 39.44
N ARG A 426 -24.45 -11.75 38.98
CA ARG A 426 -24.00 -11.97 37.60
C ARG A 426 -23.86 -13.45 37.25
N GLN A 427 -23.33 -14.25 38.18
CA GLN A 427 -23.23 -15.70 38.00
C GLN A 427 -24.60 -16.34 37.88
N ALA A 428 -25.50 -16.02 38.78
CA ALA A 428 -26.87 -16.54 38.75
C ALA A 428 -27.64 -16.13 37.49
N GLN A 429 -27.44 -14.89 37.00
CA GLN A 429 -28.02 -14.44 35.74
C GLN A 429 -27.45 -15.20 34.54
N ALA A 430 -26.15 -15.38 34.48
CA ALA A 430 -25.48 -16.12 33.40
C ALA A 430 -25.93 -17.59 33.36
N ILE A 431 -26.20 -18.21 34.51
CA ILE A 431 -26.71 -19.57 34.60
C ILE A 431 -28.15 -19.64 34.06
N LEU A 432 -29.00 -18.66 34.37
CA LEU A 432 -30.39 -18.60 33.87
C LEU A 432 -30.44 -18.41 32.34
N GLU A 433 -29.48 -17.72 31.78
CA GLU A 433 -29.34 -17.48 30.32
C GLU A 433 -28.59 -18.61 29.59
N MET A 434 -28.08 -19.62 30.32
CA MET A 434 -27.28 -20.70 29.75
C MET A 434 -28.14 -21.58 28.82
N LYS A 435 -27.64 -21.80 27.59
CA LYS A 435 -28.27 -22.69 26.61
C LYS A 435 -28.05 -24.15 27.01
N LEU A 436 -29.07 -25.01 26.88
CA LEU A 436 -28.98 -26.45 27.21
C LEU A 436 -27.83 -27.19 26.48
N ARG A 437 -27.42 -26.71 25.29
CA ARG A 437 -26.26 -27.22 24.54
C ARG A 437 -24.96 -27.20 25.36
N ARG A 438 -24.80 -26.26 26.28
CA ARG A 438 -23.58 -26.10 27.10
C ARG A 438 -23.43 -27.12 28.25
N LEU A 439 -24.32 -28.12 28.34
CA LEU A 439 -24.30 -29.15 29.38
C LEU A 439 -23.49 -30.39 28.98
N THR A 440 -22.80 -30.38 27.86
CA THR A 440 -21.99 -31.52 27.40
C THR A 440 -20.61 -31.50 28.02
N GLY A 441 -19.96 -32.67 28.25
CA GLY A 441 -18.62 -32.74 28.85
C GLY A 441 -17.55 -32.02 28.07
N LEU A 442 -17.66 -31.93 26.73
CA LEU A 442 -16.74 -31.14 25.87
C LEU A 442 -16.81 -29.63 26.17
N GLU A 443 -17.95 -29.11 26.52
CA GLU A 443 -18.12 -27.69 26.92
C GLU A 443 -17.56 -27.42 28.32
N GLU A 444 -17.61 -28.39 29.23
CA GLU A 444 -16.98 -28.27 30.56
C GLU A 444 -15.44 -28.12 30.45
N ASP A 445 -14.80 -28.93 29.63
CA ASP A 445 -13.37 -28.86 29.40
C ASP A 445 -12.97 -27.52 28.70
N ALA A 446 -13.81 -27.04 27.78
CA ALA A 446 -13.61 -25.75 27.16
C ALA A 446 -13.72 -24.59 28.17
N LEU A 447 -14.67 -24.62 29.09
CA LEU A 447 -14.81 -23.62 30.15
C LEU A 447 -13.66 -23.66 31.17
N LYS A 448 -13.11 -24.85 31.48
CA LYS A 448 -11.93 -24.98 32.33
C LYS A 448 -10.69 -24.38 31.66
N ALA A 449 -10.52 -24.66 30.35
CA ALA A 449 -9.44 -24.06 29.57
C ALA A 449 -9.57 -22.52 29.48
N GLU A 450 -10.79 -22.01 29.21
CA GLU A 450 -11.06 -20.57 29.22
C GLU A 450 -10.75 -19.93 30.58
N LEU A 451 -11.15 -20.58 31.69
CA LEU A 451 -10.86 -20.07 33.03
C LEU A 451 -9.35 -19.99 33.31
N ALA A 452 -8.60 -21.02 32.91
CA ALA A 452 -7.14 -21.03 33.05
C ALA A 452 -6.49 -19.90 32.27
N GLU A 453 -6.89 -19.68 31.02
CA GLU A 453 -6.42 -18.56 30.19
C GLU A 453 -6.78 -17.20 30.80
N LEU A 454 -7.99 -17.02 31.29
CA LEU A 454 -8.41 -15.79 31.97
C LEU A 454 -7.60 -15.51 33.24
N LYS A 455 -7.31 -16.55 34.05
CA LYS A 455 -6.44 -16.41 35.25
C LYS A 455 -5.04 -15.98 34.86
N ASN A 456 -4.43 -16.59 33.86
CA ASN A 456 -3.14 -16.17 33.34
C ASN A 456 -3.16 -14.71 32.85
N THR A 457 -4.18 -14.32 32.10
CA THR A 457 -4.38 -12.95 31.62
C THR A 457 -4.51 -11.96 32.79
N ILE A 458 -5.27 -12.32 33.84
CA ILE A 458 -5.43 -11.50 35.04
C ILE A 458 -4.10 -11.33 35.78
N GLU A 459 -3.31 -12.40 35.89
CA GLU A 459 -1.97 -12.33 36.50
C GLU A 459 -1.01 -11.45 35.70
N GLU A 460 -0.97 -11.65 34.37
CA GLU A 460 -0.13 -10.82 33.48
C GLU A 460 -0.49 -9.34 33.55
N LEU A 461 -1.78 -8.99 33.42
CA LEU A 461 -2.25 -7.62 33.49
C LEU A 461 -1.97 -6.98 34.85
N THR A 462 -2.16 -7.73 35.93
CA THR A 462 -1.86 -7.30 37.30
C THR A 462 -0.35 -7.06 37.47
N ALA A 463 0.48 -7.94 36.95
CA ALA A 463 1.94 -7.78 36.97
C ALA A 463 2.39 -6.52 36.21
N ILE A 464 1.80 -6.26 35.01
CA ILE A 464 2.11 -5.04 34.22
C ILE A 464 1.70 -3.79 35.01
N LEU A 465 0.52 -3.76 35.62
CA LEU A 465 0.04 -2.61 36.38
C LEU A 465 0.94 -2.28 37.56
N ASN A 466 1.51 -3.28 38.21
CA ASN A 466 2.36 -3.14 39.40
C ASN A 466 3.85 -2.94 39.09
N SER A 467 4.29 -3.03 37.85
CA SER A 467 5.71 -2.99 37.48
C SER A 467 6.02 -2.02 36.35
N LYS A 468 6.67 -0.89 36.71
CA LYS A 468 7.13 0.11 35.73
C LYS A 468 8.05 -0.50 34.65
N ARG A 469 8.82 -1.53 35.00
CA ARG A 469 9.68 -2.26 34.06
C ARG A 469 8.83 -3.02 33.03
N LEU A 470 7.79 -3.72 33.47
CA LEU A 470 6.91 -4.46 32.56
C LEU A 470 6.08 -3.50 31.70
N GLN A 471 5.64 -2.37 32.23
CA GLN A 471 5.00 -1.30 31.46
C GLN A 471 5.92 -0.81 30.33
N ASN A 472 7.18 -0.47 30.67
CA ASN A 472 8.17 -0.04 29.70
C ASN A 472 8.40 -1.10 28.60
N ASN A 473 8.55 -2.38 29.00
CA ASN A 473 8.73 -3.46 28.03
C ASN A 473 7.53 -3.63 27.11
N LYS A 474 6.31 -3.48 27.62
CA LYS A 474 5.09 -3.57 26.83
C LYS A 474 4.96 -2.41 25.85
N ILE A 475 5.24 -1.18 26.27
CA ILE A 475 5.25 0.00 25.40
C ILE A 475 6.30 -0.18 24.29
N LYS A 476 7.51 -0.63 24.63
CA LYS A 476 8.56 -0.92 23.64
C LYS A 476 8.11 -1.98 22.63
N SER A 477 7.53 -3.07 23.12
CA SER A 477 7.01 -4.13 22.23
C SER A 477 5.93 -3.61 21.28
N ASP A 478 5.01 -2.80 21.78
CA ASP A 478 3.93 -2.21 20.97
C ASP A 478 4.50 -1.24 19.91
N LEU A 479 5.49 -0.40 20.27
CA LEU A 479 6.19 0.49 19.35
C LEU A 479 6.98 -0.26 18.26
N LEU A 480 7.71 -1.29 18.66
CA LEU A 480 8.51 -2.11 17.74
C LEU A 480 7.63 -2.92 16.77
N ASP A 481 6.42 -3.33 17.19
CA ASP A 481 5.45 -3.95 16.30
C ASP A 481 4.97 -2.95 15.22
N VAL A 482 4.63 -1.71 15.60
CA VAL A 482 4.32 -0.65 14.63
C VAL A 482 5.48 -0.41 13.68
N LYS A 483 6.72 -0.28 14.19
CA LYS A 483 7.91 -0.14 13.37
C LYS A 483 8.07 -1.30 12.38
N LYS A 484 7.90 -2.55 12.82
CA LYS A 484 8.03 -3.73 11.97
C LYS A 484 7.07 -3.70 10.77
N ARG A 485 5.85 -3.22 10.99
CA ARG A 485 4.79 -3.19 9.96
C ARG A 485 4.86 -1.97 9.04
N PHE A 486 5.32 -0.83 9.54
CA PHE A 486 5.20 0.45 8.84
C PHE A 486 6.54 1.17 8.60
N LYS A 487 7.69 0.55 8.92
CA LYS A 487 8.96 1.18 8.62
C LYS A 487 9.11 1.45 7.13
N SER A 488 9.55 2.64 6.79
CA SER A 488 9.88 3.07 5.44
C SER A 488 11.33 3.57 5.37
N PRO A 489 11.99 3.51 4.23
CA PRO A 489 13.33 4.06 4.08
C PRO A 489 13.31 5.59 4.26
N ARG A 490 14.46 6.16 4.68
CA ARG A 490 14.64 7.61 4.72
C ARG A 490 14.59 8.17 3.29
N LYS A 491 13.85 9.25 3.10
CA LYS A 491 13.73 9.96 1.81
C LYS A 491 14.74 11.10 1.71
N SER A 492 14.85 11.94 2.77
CA SER A 492 15.74 13.10 2.76
C SER A 492 17.16 12.72 3.13
N GLU A 493 18.12 13.14 2.35
CA GLU A 493 19.54 13.02 2.65
C GLU A 493 20.00 14.17 3.54
N ILE A 494 20.90 13.89 4.49
CA ILE A 494 21.45 14.92 5.38
C ILE A 494 22.93 15.08 5.06
N ILE A 495 23.33 16.29 4.71
CA ILE A 495 24.73 16.64 4.41
C ILE A 495 25.20 17.80 5.30
N GLY A 496 26.50 17.86 5.54
CA GLY A 496 27.10 18.99 6.25
C GLY A 496 27.30 20.23 5.35
N GLU A 497 27.44 21.41 5.94
CA GLU A 497 27.69 22.66 5.20
C GLU A 497 28.90 22.61 4.28
N LYS A 498 29.99 21.92 4.67
CA LYS A 498 31.17 21.75 3.81
C LYS A 498 30.88 20.90 2.60
N GLU A 499 30.05 19.91 2.74
CA GLU A 499 29.64 19.01 1.67
C GLU A 499 28.68 19.68 0.70
N SER A 500 27.82 20.57 1.20
CA SER A 500 26.87 21.33 0.37
C SER A 500 27.53 22.26 -0.65
N LYS A 501 28.81 22.61 -0.45
CA LYS A 501 29.61 23.47 -1.34
C LYS A 501 30.36 22.69 -2.44
N LYS A 502 30.26 21.35 -2.44
CA LYS A 502 30.80 20.54 -3.53
C LYS A 502 29.98 20.77 -4.80
N GLU A 503 30.65 20.61 -5.95
CA GLU A 503 29.97 20.63 -7.25
C GLU A 503 28.86 19.57 -7.30
N ILE A 504 27.78 19.91 -7.96
CA ILE A 504 26.66 18.99 -8.16
C ILE A 504 27.17 17.79 -8.95
N PRO A 505 26.89 16.57 -8.51
CA PRO A 505 27.43 15.38 -9.14
C PRO A 505 27.00 15.32 -10.61
N PHE A 506 28.00 15.22 -11.48
CA PHE A 506 27.80 14.79 -12.83
C PHE A 506 27.60 13.26 -12.79
N LYS A 507 26.42 12.81 -13.12
CA LYS A 507 26.20 11.40 -13.45
C LYS A 507 26.56 11.29 -14.92
N SER A 508 27.74 10.78 -15.24
CA SER A 508 27.91 10.12 -16.50
C SER A 508 26.92 8.95 -16.49
N ASP A 509 25.79 9.14 -17.12
CA ASP A 509 24.97 7.98 -17.45
C ASP A 509 25.80 7.17 -18.44
N GLU A 510 26.37 6.07 -17.97
CA GLU A 510 26.92 5.05 -18.88
C GLU A 510 25.83 4.56 -19.83
N THR A 511 24.56 4.91 -19.58
CA THR A 511 23.39 4.55 -20.39
C THR A 511 22.41 5.72 -20.52
N ALA A 512 22.27 6.23 -21.76
CA ALA A 512 21.22 7.22 -22.06
C ALA A 512 19.84 6.65 -21.70
N TYR A 513 18.96 7.49 -21.08
CA TYR A 513 17.59 7.08 -20.80
C TYR A 513 16.88 6.65 -22.08
N LYS A 514 16.40 5.42 -22.09
CA LYS A 514 15.71 4.82 -23.23
C LYS A 514 14.39 4.22 -22.77
N GLU A 515 13.33 4.57 -23.48
CA GLU A 515 12.02 3.93 -23.34
C GLU A 515 11.84 2.90 -24.45
N GLY A 516 11.27 1.76 -24.08
CA GLY A 516 11.03 0.71 -25.04
C GLY A 516 10.09 -0.35 -24.49
N VAL A 517 10.09 -1.47 -25.17
CA VAL A 517 9.27 -2.63 -24.85
C VAL A 517 10.18 -3.84 -24.70
N VAL A 518 10.15 -4.50 -23.56
CA VAL A 518 10.75 -5.82 -23.44
C VAL A 518 9.72 -6.84 -23.96
N VAL A 519 10.16 -7.58 -24.95
CA VAL A 519 9.35 -8.62 -25.62
C VAL A 519 9.86 -9.99 -25.18
N LEU A 520 8.96 -10.79 -24.63
CA LEU A 520 9.13 -12.23 -24.43
C LEU A 520 8.47 -12.97 -25.59
N SER A 521 9.24 -13.76 -26.32
CA SER A 521 8.75 -14.64 -27.38
C SER A 521 8.25 -15.98 -26.81
N ASP A 522 7.50 -16.74 -27.58
CA ASP A 522 7.11 -18.11 -27.20
C ASP A 522 8.31 -19.07 -27.10
N SER A 523 9.37 -18.81 -27.86
CA SER A 523 10.65 -19.52 -27.70
C SER A 523 11.41 -19.16 -26.40
N GLY A 524 10.86 -18.28 -25.55
CA GLY A 524 11.46 -17.85 -24.29
C GLY A 524 12.65 -16.91 -24.41
N THR A 525 12.86 -16.29 -25.59
CA THR A 525 13.90 -15.27 -25.79
C THR A 525 13.39 -13.88 -25.42
N LEU A 526 14.32 -13.01 -25.01
CA LEU A 526 14.06 -11.65 -24.58
C LEU A 526 14.73 -10.65 -25.53
N LYS A 527 14.08 -9.51 -25.77
CA LYS A 527 14.67 -8.39 -26.49
C LYS A 527 14.08 -7.07 -26.03
N PHE A 528 14.87 -6.03 -26.08
CA PHE A 528 14.43 -4.65 -25.90
C PHE A 528 14.24 -3.99 -27.26
N VAL A 529 13.06 -3.42 -27.49
CA VAL A 529 12.70 -2.75 -28.75
C VAL A 529 12.23 -1.33 -28.42
N GLY A 530 12.78 -0.32 -29.07
CA GLY A 530 12.34 1.06 -28.87
C GLY A 530 10.83 1.21 -29.16
N THR A 531 10.12 2.01 -28.35
CA THR A 531 8.65 2.13 -28.36
C THR A 531 8.10 2.40 -29.77
N ARG A 532 8.68 3.35 -30.52
CA ARG A 532 8.24 3.65 -31.89
C ARG A 532 8.46 2.47 -32.85
N GLY A 533 9.59 1.77 -32.74
CA GLY A 533 9.92 0.60 -33.54
C GLY A 533 8.93 -0.56 -33.29
N PHE A 534 8.60 -0.78 -32.02
CA PHE A 534 7.60 -1.78 -31.62
C PHE A 534 6.21 -1.44 -32.16
N GLN A 535 5.71 -0.24 -31.93
CA GLN A 535 4.39 0.19 -32.41
C GLN A 535 4.22 0.17 -33.93
N GLN A 536 5.27 0.44 -34.69
CA GLN A 536 5.23 0.41 -36.15
C GLN A 536 5.35 -0.99 -36.74
N ALA A 537 6.08 -1.88 -36.09
CA ALA A 537 6.46 -3.18 -36.63
C ALA A 537 5.63 -4.36 -36.10
N ALA A 538 5.09 -4.25 -34.86
CA ALA A 538 4.22 -5.25 -34.28
C ALA A 538 2.84 -5.20 -34.94
N ARG A 539 2.65 -5.94 -36.02
CA ARG A 539 1.42 -5.95 -36.81
C ARG A 539 0.73 -7.32 -36.71
N ARG A 540 0.47 -7.97 -37.81
CA ARG A 540 -0.24 -9.25 -37.86
C ARG A 540 0.71 -10.41 -37.52
N ALA A 541 0.16 -11.48 -36.95
CA ALA A 541 0.92 -12.68 -36.61
C ALA A 541 1.63 -13.31 -37.82
N ALA A 542 1.08 -13.17 -39.01
CA ALA A 542 1.69 -13.65 -40.27
C ALA A 542 2.98 -12.88 -40.67
N ASP A 543 3.27 -11.75 -40.09
CA ASP A 543 4.45 -10.91 -40.38
C ASP A 543 5.67 -11.27 -39.52
N VAL A 544 5.58 -12.26 -38.64
CA VAL A 544 6.63 -12.69 -37.71
C VAL A 544 7.14 -14.09 -38.07
N ASP A 545 8.32 -14.45 -37.62
CA ASP A 545 8.84 -15.80 -37.65
C ASP A 545 8.63 -16.52 -36.31
N LYS A 546 8.91 -17.84 -36.28
CA LYS A 546 8.71 -18.67 -35.07
C LYS A 546 9.45 -18.17 -33.81
N ASN A 547 10.54 -17.41 -33.96
CA ASN A 547 11.34 -16.92 -32.85
C ASN A 547 10.99 -15.48 -32.43
N THR A 548 10.05 -14.85 -33.13
CA THR A 548 9.65 -13.45 -32.92
C THR A 548 8.19 -13.25 -32.58
N THR A 549 7.45 -14.34 -32.33
CA THR A 549 6.11 -14.27 -31.73
C THR A 549 6.13 -13.55 -30.39
N VAL A 550 5.11 -12.77 -30.11
CA VAL A 550 4.98 -12.01 -28.85
C VAL A 550 4.09 -12.77 -27.89
N LYS A 551 4.70 -13.43 -26.91
CA LYS A 551 3.97 -14.05 -25.79
C LYS A 551 3.57 -13.01 -24.76
N LYS A 552 4.47 -12.09 -24.46
CA LYS A 552 4.25 -10.98 -23.54
C LYS A 552 5.11 -9.77 -23.93
N ALA A 553 4.57 -8.57 -23.75
CA ALA A 553 5.26 -7.31 -23.97
C ALA A 553 5.08 -6.41 -22.74
N GLU A 554 6.17 -5.89 -22.20
CA GLU A 554 6.18 -4.97 -21.06
C GLU A 554 6.80 -3.65 -21.47
N PHE A 555 6.05 -2.54 -21.32
CA PHE A 555 6.58 -1.19 -21.52
C PHE A 555 7.49 -0.81 -20.37
N VAL A 556 8.72 -0.46 -20.66
CA VAL A 556 9.77 -0.26 -19.68
C VAL A 556 10.70 0.88 -20.07
N ASN A 557 11.47 1.34 -19.13
CA ASN A 557 12.69 2.11 -19.41
C ASN A 557 13.93 1.29 -19.02
N ASN A 558 15.08 1.67 -19.55
CA ASN A 558 16.33 0.95 -19.34
C ASN A 558 16.89 1.01 -17.90
N ARG A 559 16.27 1.81 -17.01
CA ARG A 559 16.66 1.90 -15.59
C ARG A 559 15.94 0.90 -14.71
N LEU A 560 14.95 0.18 -15.28
CA LEU A 560 14.18 -0.84 -14.56
C LEU A 560 14.92 -2.17 -14.56
N LYS A 561 14.56 -3.01 -13.59
CA LYS A 561 14.98 -4.42 -13.54
C LYS A 561 13.84 -5.30 -14.02
N LEU A 562 14.19 -6.27 -14.83
CA LEU A 562 13.29 -7.33 -15.26
C LEU A 562 13.43 -8.53 -14.31
N ILE A 563 12.32 -9.15 -13.95
CA ILE A 563 12.26 -10.40 -13.19
C ILE A 563 11.71 -11.45 -14.12
N ALA A 564 12.56 -12.41 -14.53
CA ALA A 564 12.22 -13.48 -15.44
C ALA A 564 12.13 -14.82 -14.70
N PHE A 565 10.99 -15.51 -14.85
CA PHE A 565 10.80 -16.89 -14.41
C PHE A 565 11.21 -17.84 -15.54
N SER A 566 11.99 -18.84 -15.23
CA SER A 566 12.49 -19.80 -16.21
C SER A 566 11.73 -21.13 -16.23
N ASN A 567 11.84 -21.87 -17.35
CA ASN A 567 11.31 -23.21 -17.47
C ASN A 567 11.90 -24.20 -16.45
N LEU A 568 13.11 -23.96 -15.96
CA LEU A 568 13.76 -24.81 -14.94
C LEU A 568 13.44 -24.39 -13.51
N GLY A 569 12.42 -23.51 -13.33
CA GLY A 569 11.91 -23.10 -12.03
C GLY A 569 12.79 -22.11 -11.27
N ASN A 570 13.67 -21.40 -11.95
CA ASN A 570 14.49 -20.33 -11.39
C ASN A 570 13.88 -18.95 -11.68
N ILE A 571 14.30 -17.97 -10.89
CA ILE A 571 14.03 -16.55 -11.13
C ILE A 571 15.36 -15.84 -11.39
N PHE A 572 15.40 -15.02 -12.42
CA PHE A 572 16.53 -14.16 -12.78
C PHE A 572 16.12 -12.69 -12.69
N LYS A 573 16.95 -11.87 -12.04
CA LYS A 573 16.85 -10.41 -12.06
C LYS A 573 17.86 -9.87 -13.08
N ILE A 574 17.35 -9.20 -14.10
CA ILE A 574 18.12 -8.74 -15.26
C ILE A 574 17.99 -7.21 -15.31
N GLU A 575 19.10 -6.50 -15.42
CA GLU A 575 19.06 -5.06 -15.74
C GLU A 575 18.57 -4.90 -17.19
N ILE A 576 17.64 -4.00 -17.43
CA ILE A 576 17.10 -3.81 -18.78
C ILE A 576 18.17 -3.26 -19.71
N ASP A 577 19.15 -2.53 -19.17
CA ASP A 577 20.33 -2.07 -19.90
C ASP A 577 21.22 -3.21 -20.45
N ASP A 578 21.22 -4.38 -19.82
CA ASP A 578 21.93 -5.56 -20.31
C ASP A 578 21.21 -6.19 -21.52
N LEU A 579 19.96 -5.79 -21.81
CA LEU A 579 19.22 -6.22 -22.99
C LEU A 579 19.62 -5.38 -24.21
N PRO A 580 20.23 -5.96 -25.23
CA PRO A 580 20.58 -5.19 -26.42
C PRO A 580 19.34 -4.68 -27.13
N GLU A 581 19.38 -3.43 -27.56
CA GLU A 581 18.33 -2.87 -28.39
C GLU A 581 18.30 -3.58 -29.75
N LYS A 582 17.16 -4.15 -30.08
CA LYS A 582 16.92 -4.95 -31.31
C LYS A 582 15.79 -4.33 -32.13
N LYS A 583 15.80 -4.58 -33.41
CA LYS A 583 14.60 -4.33 -34.22
C LYS A 583 13.54 -5.37 -33.90
N TYR A 584 12.28 -5.04 -34.12
CA TYR A 584 11.16 -5.93 -33.81
C TYR A 584 11.32 -7.35 -34.42
N ARG A 585 11.80 -7.45 -35.67
CA ARG A 585 11.99 -8.73 -36.38
C ARG A 585 13.27 -9.48 -36.00
N ASP A 586 14.17 -8.88 -35.26
CA ASP A 586 15.38 -9.55 -34.83
C ASP A 586 15.07 -10.61 -33.77
N LYS A 587 15.82 -11.70 -33.80
CA LYS A 587 15.75 -12.73 -32.78
C LYS A 587 16.15 -12.15 -31.40
N GLY A 588 15.39 -12.50 -30.36
CA GLY A 588 15.74 -12.20 -28.97
C GLY A 588 16.98 -12.96 -28.53
N ILE A 589 17.43 -12.71 -27.32
CA ILE A 589 18.54 -13.37 -26.64
C ILE A 589 18.02 -14.34 -25.58
N SER A 590 18.77 -15.40 -25.31
CA SER A 590 18.43 -16.41 -24.31
C SER A 590 18.80 -15.93 -22.89
N LEU A 591 18.22 -16.56 -21.87
CA LEU A 591 18.62 -16.31 -20.47
C LEU A 591 20.09 -16.64 -20.22
N ALA A 592 20.63 -17.69 -20.87
CA ALA A 592 22.02 -18.10 -20.75
C ALA A 592 23.01 -17.06 -21.32
N GLU A 593 22.60 -16.27 -22.30
CA GLU A 593 23.40 -15.16 -22.82
C GLU A 593 23.34 -13.91 -21.88
N LEU A 594 22.25 -13.75 -21.13
CA LEU A 594 22.01 -12.62 -20.22
C LEU A 594 22.56 -12.84 -18.82
N ASN A 595 22.59 -14.06 -18.35
CA ASN A 595 22.98 -14.38 -16.97
C ASN A 595 23.83 -15.67 -16.93
N LYS A 596 25.01 -15.59 -16.35
CA LYS A 596 25.97 -16.70 -16.24
C LYS A 596 25.48 -17.88 -15.39
N ASP A 597 24.51 -17.63 -14.51
CA ASP A 597 23.92 -18.65 -13.66
C ASP A 597 22.84 -19.47 -14.38
N ALA A 598 22.40 -19.03 -15.56
CA ALA A 598 21.40 -19.74 -16.36
C ALA A 598 22.04 -20.88 -17.19
N LEU A 599 21.33 -22.00 -17.24
CA LEU A 599 21.76 -23.16 -18.03
C LEU A 599 21.46 -22.97 -19.53
N ALA A 600 22.21 -23.61 -20.42
CA ALA A 600 22.07 -23.49 -21.87
C ALA A 600 20.65 -23.85 -22.40
N LYS A 601 19.91 -24.71 -21.67
CA LYS A 601 18.52 -25.10 -21.98
C LYS A 601 17.48 -24.26 -21.26
N GLU A 602 17.91 -23.23 -20.52
CA GLU A 602 17.02 -22.42 -19.71
C GLU A 602 16.52 -21.22 -20.50
N TYR A 603 15.20 -21.07 -20.51
CA TYR A 603 14.52 -19.99 -21.22
C TYR A 603 13.42 -19.33 -20.34
N ALA A 604 13.04 -18.11 -20.67
CA ALA A 604 12.04 -17.37 -19.91
C ALA A 604 10.61 -17.85 -20.23
N VAL A 605 9.81 -18.05 -19.18
CA VAL A 605 8.39 -18.46 -19.29
C VAL A 605 7.47 -17.29 -19.00
N GLN A 606 7.85 -16.44 -18.05
CA GLN A 606 7.10 -15.28 -17.61
C GLN A 606 8.05 -14.16 -17.19
N ILE A 607 7.64 -12.91 -17.40
CA ILE A 607 8.39 -11.71 -17.02
C ILE A 607 7.52 -10.73 -16.25
N PHE A 608 8.14 -10.02 -15.31
CA PHE A 608 7.58 -8.87 -14.60
C PHE A 608 8.65 -7.78 -14.49
N THR A 609 8.26 -6.52 -14.33
CA THR A 609 9.21 -5.49 -13.93
C THR A 609 9.36 -5.49 -12.41
N ALA A 610 10.51 -5.09 -11.88
CA ALA A 610 10.74 -5.04 -10.43
C ALA A 610 9.80 -4.06 -9.73
N GLU A 611 9.37 -2.98 -10.41
CA GLU A 611 8.41 -2.00 -9.89
C GLU A 611 6.97 -2.52 -9.89
N ASN A 612 6.62 -3.33 -10.87
CA ASN A 612 5.30 -3.96 -11.00
C ASN A 612 5.35 -5.45 -10.61
N PHE A 613 6.26 -5.81 -9.68
CA PHE A 613 6.27 -7.19 -9.18
C PHE A 613 4.97 -7.45 -8.42
N PRO A 614 4.20 -8.49 -8.76
CA PRO A 614 2.87 -8.67 -8.24
C PRO A 614 2.83 -8.79 -6.72
N ILE A 615 1.74 -8.32 -6.13
CA ILE A 615 1.41 -8.51 -4.71
C ILE A 615 0.43 -9.68 -4.62
N GLY A 616 0.51 -10.48 -3.56
CA GLY A 616 -0.36 -11.63 -3.34
C GLY A 616 0.36 -12.95 -3.62
N GLU A 617 -0.26 -13.85 -4.35
CA GLU A 617 0.23 -15.21 -4.54
C GLU A 617 0.41 -15.57 -6.01
N ALA A 618 1.46 -16.36 -6.28
CA ALA A 618 1.76 -16.93 -7.58
C ALA A 618 1.28 -18.38 -7.65
N LEU A 619 0.80 -18.79 -8.83
CA LEU A 619 0.64 -20.18 -9.22
C LEU A 619 1.70 -20.52 -10.26
N ILE A 620 2.51 -21.54 -9.98
CA ILE A 620 3.54 -22.04 -10.88
C ILE A 620 3.11 -23.42 -11.33
N PHE A 621 2.84 -23.58 -12.64
CA PHE A 621 2.39 -24.84 -13.23
C PHE A 621 3.54 -25.53 -13.98
N THR A 622 3.58 -26.88 -13.92
CA THR A 622 4.63 -27.64 -14.57
C THR A 622 4.08 -28.58 -15.66
N LYS A 623 4.94 -28.97 -16.56
CA LYS A 623 4.66 -29.85 -17.69
C LYS A 623 4.22 -31.26 -17.25
N GLN A 624 4.76 -31.75 -16.14
CA GLN A 624 4.35 -33.04 -15.55
C GLN A 624 3.11 -32.95 -14.66
N GLY A 625 2.35 -31.84 -14.76
CA GLY A 625 1.06 -31.69 -14.10
C GLY A 625 1.14 -31.36 -12.61
N MET A 626 2.24 -30.75 -12.14
CA MET A 626 2.32 -30.17 -10.81
C MET A 626 1.85 -28.72 -10.82
N VAL A 627 1.42 -28.24 -9.64
CA VAL A 627 1.11 -26.83 -9.39
C VAL A 627 1.60 -26.42 -8.01
N LYS A 628 2.17 -25.25 -7.92
CA LYS A 628 2.60 -24.65 -6.66
C LYS A 628 1.96 -23.30 -6.47
N ARG A 629 1.40 -23.07 -5.27
CA ARG A 629 0.92 -21.76 -4.81
C ARG A 629 1.89 -21.21 -3.77
N THR A 630 2.38 -19.98 -3.96
CA THR A 630 3.37 -19.35 -3.09
C THR A 630 3.21 -17.84 -3.08
N SER A 631 3.55 -17.16 -1.97
CA SER A 631 3.51 -15.70 -1.91
C SER A 631 4.60 -15.08 -2.79
N PHE A 632 4.27 -13.99 -3.49
CA PHE A 632 5.26 -13.19 -4.21
C PHE A 632 6.28 -12.54 -3.26
N ASP A 633 5.93 -12.29 -1.99
CA ASP A 633 6.89 -11.80 -1.00
C ASP A 633 8.03 -12.79 -0.73
N GLU A 634 7.73 -14.09 -0.70
CA GLU A 634 8.76 -15.13 -0.60
C GLU A 634 9.63 -15.27 -1.86
N LEU A 635 9.08 -14.86 -3.00
CA LEU A 635 9.79 -14.86 -4.29
C LEU A 635 10.60 -13.58 -4.51
N ASN A 636 10.45 -12.54 -3.68
CA ASN A 636 11.20 -11.30 -3.80
C ASN A 636 12.50 -11.32 -2.98
N VAL A 637 13.48 -12.06 -3.46
CA VAL A 637 14.79 -12.23 -2.81
C VAL A 637 15.81 -11.27 -3.43
N SER A 638 16.78 -10.80 -2.65
CA SER A 638 17.81 -9.85 -3.10
C SER A 638 18.86 -10.43 -4.08
N LYS A 639 18.91 -11.76 -4.25
CA LYS A 639 19.85 -12.44 -5.16
C LYS A 639 19.48 -12.20 -6.63
N SER A 640 20.46 -12.21 -7.53
CA SER A 640 20.27 -12.10 -8.97
C SER A 640 19.67 -13.34 -9.63
N ALA A 641 19.96 -14.54 -9.09
CA ALA A 641 19.41 -15.83 -9.54
C ALA A 641 19.08 -16.74 -8.35
N TYR A 642 17.88 -17.35 -8.36
CA TYR A 642 17.42 -18.23 -7.28
C TYR A 642 16.21 -19.07 -7.70
N LYS A 643 15.98 -20.17 -6.99
CA LYS A 643 14.85 -21.08 -7.25
C LYS A 643 13.51 -20.51 -6.79
N ALA A 644 12.48 -20.64 -7.63
CA ALA A 644 11.08 -20.40 -7.34
C ALA A 644 10.33 -21.68 -6.98
N ILE A 645 10.71 -22.83 -7.56
CA ILE A 645 10.11 -24.14 -7.35
C ILE A 645 11.18 -25.23 -7.49
N ASN A 646 11.08 -26.31 -6.72
CA ASN A 646 11.86 -27.50 -6.93
C ASN A 646 11.13 -28.43 -7.91
N LEU A 647 11.69 -28.60 -9.11
CA LEU A 647 11.16 -29.50 -10.12
C LEU A 647 11.69 -30.94 -9.94
N SER A 648 10.88 -31.92 -10.34
CA SER A 648 11.29 -33.29 -10.56
C SER A 648 12.18 -33.41 -11.78
N ASP A 649 12.94 -34.49 -11.91
CA ASP A 649 13.82 -34.74 -13.05
C ASP A 649 13.00 -34.73 -14.37
N GLY A 650 13.44 -33.90 -15.31
CA GLY A 650 12.79 -33.76 -16.61
C GLY A 650 11.49 -32.98 -16.64
N ASP A 651 11.09 -32.34 -15.50
CA ASP A 651 9.94 -31.46 -15.47
C ASP A 651 10.33 -30.02 -15.82
N GLU A 652 9.39 -29.26 -16.35
CA GLU A 652 9.55 -27.85 -16.74
C GLU A 652 8.36 -27.02 -16.30
N VAL A 653 8.59 -25.74 -15.98
CA VAL A 653 7.52 -24.76 -15.74
C VAL A 653 6.89 -24.37 -17.07
N VAL A 654 5.57 -24.48 -17.17
CA VAL A 654 4.75 -24.12 -18.32
C VAL A 654 4.24 -22.69 -18.22
N SER A 655 3.75 -22.30 -17.04
CA SER A 655 3.21 -20.96 -16.80
C SER A 655 3.35 -20.50 -15.35
N VAL A 656 3.35 -19.19 -15.16
CA VAL A 656 3.31 -18.53 -13.85
C VAL A 656 2.20 -17.50 -13.89
N GLU A 657 1.20 -17.66 -13.02
CA GLU A 657 0.01 -16.84 -12.95
C GLU A 657 -0.09 -16.10 -11.61
N VAL A 658 -0.71 -14.93 -11.61
CA VAL A 658 -1.03 -14.18 -10.39
C VAL A 658 -2.42 -14.57 -9.92
N VAL A 659 -2.54 -15.04 -8.69
CA VAL A 659 -3.85 -15.40 -8.10
C VAL A 659 -4.72 -14.15 -8.03
N LYS A 660 -5.95 -14.28 -8.54
CA LYS A 660 -7.00 -13.27 -8.45
C LYS A 660 -8.28 -13.91 -7.94
N ASP A 661 -9.00 -13.20 -7.10
CA ASP A 661 -10.28 -13.66 -6.56
C ASP A 661 -11.29 -13.93 -7.69
N GLY A 662 -12.06 -14.99 -7.52
CA GLY A 662 -13.12 -15.37 -8.47
C GLY A 662 -12.61 -16.08 -9.74
N LEU A 663 -11.31 -16.41 -9.83
CA LEU A 663 -10.77 -17.20 -10.93
C LEU A 663 -10.48 -18.64 -10.52
N ASN A 664 -10.74 -19.57 -11.44
CA ASN A 664 -10.52 -21.00 -11.28
C ASN A 664 -9.31 -21.45 -12.10
N VAL A 665 -8.67 -22.51 -11.68
CA VAL A 665 -7.58 -23.14 -12.42
C VAL A 665 -8.13 -23.98 -13.57
N PHE A 666 -7.54 -23.82 -14.74
CA PHE A 666 -7.78 -24.69 -15.90
C PHE A 666 -6.46 -25.24 -16.43
N THR A 667 -6.42 -26.54 -16.68
CA THR A 667 -5.26 -27.23 -17.23
C THR A 667 -5.69 -28.03 -18.46
N ALA A 668 -4.93 -27.93 -19.55
CA ALA A 668 -5.12 -28.72 -20.76
C ALA A 668 -3.86 -29.51 -21.12
N THR A 669 -4.04 -30.71 -21.66
CA THR A 669 -2.92 -31.63 -21.96
C THR A 669 -2.72 -31.84 -23.47
N GLU A 670 -1.53 -32.33 -23.85
CA GLU A 670 -1.18 -32.66 -25.22
C GLU A 670 -2.14 -33.69 -25.84
N ASN A 671 -2.65 -34.65 -25.06
CA ASN A 671 -3.60 -35.66 -25.53
C ASN A 671 -5.05 -35.14 -25.55
N GLY A 672 -5.26 -33.84 -25.35
CA GLY A 672 -6.56 -33.18 -25.47
C GLY A 672 -7.51 -33.40 -24.30
N MET A 673 -6.99 -33.71 -23.12
CA MET A 673 -7.74 -33.74 -21.87
C MET A 673 -7.66 -32.37 -21.18
N CYS A 674 -8.65 -32.07 -20.33
CA CYS A 674 -8.62 -30.84 -19.51
C CYS A 674 -9.28 -31.04 -18.16
N LEU A 675 -8.91 -30.19 -17.22
CA LEU A 675 -9.44 -30.18 -15.85
C LEU A 675 -9.61 -28.75 -15.35
N ALA A 676 -10.79 -28.45 -14.78
CA ALA A 676 -11.08 -27.21 -14.09
C ALA A 676 -11.31 -27.48 -12.59
N TYR A 677 -10.76 -26.66 -11.69
CA TYR A 677 -10.93 -26.76 -10.24
C TYR A 677 -10.67 -25.41 -9.54
N GLU A 678 -11.15 -25.28 -8.30
CA GLU A 678 -11.01 -24.05 -7.53
C GLU A 678 -9.55 -23.79 -7.10
N THR A 679 -9.12 -22.54 -7.19
CA THR A 679 -7.76 -22.12 -6.79
C THR A 679 -7.46 -22.42 -5.32
N GLN A 680 -8.48 -22.42 -4.45
CA GLN A 680 -8.34 -22.71 -3.01
C GLN A 680 -7.95 -24.16 -2.72
N GLU A 681 -8.13 -25.09 -3.64
CA GLU A 681 -7.67 -26.48 -3.47
C GLU A 681 -6.14 -26.62 -3.46
N ILE A 682 -5.40 -25.56 -3.87
CA ILE A 682 -3.95 -25.55 -3.89
C ILE A 682 -3.45 -24.92 -2.59
N PRO A 683 -2.76 -25.70 -1.72
CA PRO A 683 -2.21 -25.16 -0.48
C PRO A 683 -1.05 -24.19 -0.77
N VAL A 684 -0.97 -23.11 0.01
CA VAL A 684 0.16 -22.18 -0.02
C VAL A 684 1.41 -22.88 0.51
N GLN A 685 2.51 -22.78 -0.22
CA GLN A 685 3.78 -23.45 0.11
C GLN A 685 4.94 -22.46 0.06
N GLY A 686 5.97 -22.74 0.84
CA GLY A 686 7.20 -21.96 0.84
C GLY A 686 8.01 -22.13 -0.46
N ARG A 687 8.94 -21.22 -0.71
CA ARG A 687 9.73 -21.10 -1.94
C ARG A 687 10.39 -22.40 -2.41
N ASN A 688 10.92 -23.19 -1.52
CA ASN A 688 11.67 -24.42 -1.85
C ASN A 688 10.81 -25.69 -2.06
N ALA A 689 9.47 -25.57 -2.02
CA ALA A 689 8.59 -26.70 -2.22
C ALA A 689 8.44 -27.05 -3.71
N GLY A 690 8.13 -28.31 -4.02
CA GLY A 690 7.90 -28.82 -5.38
C GLY A 690 6.46 -28.72 -5.87
N GLY A 691 5.54 -28.18 -5.08
CA GLY A 691 4.12 -28.11 -5.43
C GLY A 691 3.32 -29.37 -5.10
N VAL A 692 2.12 -29.42 -5.63
CA VAL A 692 1.16 -30.55 -5.52
C VAL A 692 0.67 -30.94 -6.90
N LYS A 693 0.15 -32.16 -7.05
CA LYS A 693 -0.39 -32.62 -8.34
C LYS A 693 -1.63 -31.82 -8.74
N SER A 694 -1.64 -31.26 -9.94
CA SER A 694 -2.74 -30.50 -10.56
C SER A 694 -3.71 -31.43 -11.28
N ILE A 695 -3.24 -32.12 -12.30
CA ILE A 695 -4.00 -33.05 -13.15
C ILE A 695 -3.34 -34.42 -13.14
N GLN A 696 -4.12 -35.49 -13.31
CA GLN A 696 -3.58 -36.83 -13.48
C GLN A 696 -3.28 -37.07 -14.97
N LEU A 697 -2.02 -37.23 -15.32
CA LEU A 697 -1.54 -37.48 -16.67
C LEU A 697 -1.36 -38.98 -16.93
N ASP A 698 -1.59 -39.42 -18.17
CA ASP A 698 -1.14 -40.70 -18.69
C ASP A 698 0.38 -40.63 -18.95
N SER A 699 1.05 -41.78 -19.15
CA SER A 699 2.51 -41.87 -19.20
C SER A 699 3.16 -41.11 -20.38
N ASP A 700 2.39 -40.85 -21.45
CA ASP A 700 2.83 -40.19 -22.68
C ASP A 700 2.19 -38.79 -22.85
N ASP A 701 1.54 -38.27 -21.81
CA ASP A 701 0.84 -36.99 -21.82
C ASP A 701 1.62 -35.92 -21.04
N SER A 702 1.42 -34.69 -21.44
CA SER A 702 2.00 -33.54 -20.76
C SER A 702 1.07 -32.33 -20.84
N VAL A 703 1.25 -31.37 -19.92
CA VAL A 703 0.48 -30.13 -19.86
C VAL A 703 0.96 -29.19 -20.94
N VAL A 704 0.05 -28.70 -21.80
CA VAL A 704 0.31 -27.68 -22.84
C VAL A 704 -0.16 -26.29 -22.42
N PHE A 705 -1.18 -26.22 -21.58
CA PHE A 705 -1.71 -24.98 -21.02
C PHE A 705 -2.17 -25.20 -19.60
N ALA A 706 -1.79 -24.28 -18.72
CA ALA A 706 -2.34 -24.15 -17.38
C ALA A 706 -2.41 -22.69 -17.01
N GLY A 707 -3.54 -22.26 -16.47
CA GLY A 707 -3.76 -20.84 -16.14
C GLY A 707 -5.05 -20.62 -15.36
N LEU A 708 -5.35 -19.36 -15.11
CA LEU A 708 -6.55 -18.92 -14.42
C LEU A 708 -7.62 -18.50 -15.43
N ILE A 709 -8.84 -19.00 -15.24
CA ILE A 709 -10.00 -18.72 -16.09
C ILE A 709 -11.20 -18.28 -15.24
N ASN A 710 -12.16 -17.62 -15.88
CA ASN A 710 -13.52 -17.43 -15.37
C ASN A 710 -14.53 -17.84 -16.44
N ASP A 711 -15.80 -17.81 -16.08
CA ASP A 711 -16.91 -18.26 -16.94
C ASP A 711 -17.17 -17.33 -18.16
N GLU A 712 -16.59 -16.12 -18.16
CA GLU A 712 -16.81 -15.10 -19.20
C GLU A 712 -16.00 -15.34 -20.48
N GLY A 713 -14.96 -16.15 -20.43
CA GLY A 713 -14.06 -16.39 -21.56
C GLY A 713 -14.28 -17.70 -22.27
N GLU A 714 -13.35 -18.02 -23.18
CA GLU A 714 -13.37 -19.20 -24.01
C GLU A 714 -12.02 -19.92 -23.97
N ILE A 715 -12.04 -21.22 -24.20
CA ILE A 715 -10.82 -22.03 -24.35
C ILE A 715 -10.60 -22.28 -25.84
N LEU A 716 -9.53 -21.69 -26.37
CA LEU A 716 -9.04 -22.01 -27.71
C LEU A 716 -8.22 -23.30 -27.63
N VAL A 717 -8.41 -24.18 -28.63
CA VAL A 717 -7.58 -25.36 -28.82
C VAL A 717 -7.28 -25.55 -30.31
N VAL A 718 -6.03 -25.83 -30.65
CA VAL A 718 -5.53 -26.10 -31.99
C VAL A 718 -4.76 -27.43 -31.97
N SER A 719 -5.08 -28.35 -32.86
CA SER A 719 -4.37 -29.64 -32.99
C SER A 719 -3.20 -29.55 -33.99
N GLU A 720 -2.23 -30.47 -33.91
CA GLU A 720 -1.11 -30.59 -34.88
C GLU A 720 -1.52 -30.75 -36.32
N THR A 721 -2.78 -31.08 -36.59
CA THR A 721 -3.35 -31.22 -37.96
C THR A 721 -4.14 -29.98 -38.40
N GLY A 722 -4.09 -28.89 -37.58
CA GLY A 722 -4.75 -27.63 -37.91
C GLY A 722 -6.25 -27.57 -37.67
N PHE A 723 -6.85 -28.55 -36.97
CA PHE A 723 -8.21 -28.42 -36.48
C PHE A 723 -8.23 -27.55 -35.25
N ALA A 724 -9.08 -26.54 -35.25
CA ALA A 724 -9.20 -25.58 -34.17
C ALA A 724 -10.66 -25.31 -33.81
N LYS A 725 -10.87 -24.96 -32.54
CA LYS A 725 -12.16 -24.47 -32.04
C LYS A 725 -11.97 -23.63 -30.82
N ARG A 726 -12.98 -22.86 -30.48
CA ARG A 726 -13.16 -22.22 -29.16
C ARG A 726 -14.29 -22.93 -28.43
N VAL A 727 -14.21 -23.01 -27.13
CA VAL A 727 -15.22 -23.61 -26.25
C VAL A 727 -15.49 -22.67 -25.11
N PHE A 728 -16.74 -22.35 -24.80
CA PHE A 728 -17.06 -21.50 -23.65
C PHE A 728 -16.50 -22.07 -22.35
N ALA A 729 -15.83 -21.23 -21.56
CA ALA A 729 -15.22 -21.65 -20.30
C ALA A 729 -16.23 -22.20 -19.29
N PHE A 730 -17.45 -21.65 -19.23
CA PHE A 730 -18.54 -22.11 -18.36
C PHE A 730 -19.02 -23.55 -18.61
N THR A 731 -18.61 -24.15 -19.73
CA THR A 731 -18.97 -25.54 -20.06
C THR A 731 -18.10 -26.59 -19.35
N PHE A 732 -17.08 -26.15 -18.62
CA PHE A 732 -16.19 -27.02 -17.88
C PHE A 732 -16.55 -26.97 -16.39
N ASP A 733 -17.27 -28.00 -15.92
CA ASP A 733 -17.64 -28.13 -14.52
C ASP A 733 -16.40 -28.18 -13.62
N LEU A 734 -16.44 -27.46 -12.51
CA LEU A 734 -15.38 -27.53 -11.50
C LEU A 734 -15.39 -28.91 -10.84
N SER A 735 -14.22 -29.52 -10.76
CA SER A 735 -14.02 -30.79 -10.10
C SER A 735 -12.91 -30.69 -9.05
N LYS A 736 -12.62 -31.77 -8.37
CA LYS A 736 -11.47 -31.80 -7.46
C LYS A 736 -10.16 -31.90 -8.23
N ARG A 737 -9.13 -31.25 -7.72
CA ARG A 737 -7.75 -31.37 -8.18
C ARG A 737 -7.30 -32.84 -8.27
N TYR A 738 -6.33 -33.12 -9.14
CA TYR A 738 -5.75 -34.45 -9.33
C TYR A 738 -6.79 -35.49 -9.81
N ARG A 739 -7.53 -35.13 -10.86
CA ARG A 739 -8.39 -36.05 -11.62
C ARG A 739 -7.84 -36.16 -13.05
N LYS A 740 -8.27 -37.20 -13.77
CA LYS A 740 -7.91 -37.40 -15.21
C LYS A 740 -8.53 -36.34 -16.12
N GLY A 741 -9.56 -35.64 -15.62
CA GLY A 741 -10.27 -34.60 -16.36
C GLY A 741 -11.24 -35.15 -17.43
N VAL A 742 -11.58 -34.27 -18.35
CA VAL A 742 -12.54 -34.53 -19.42
C VAL A 742 -11.92 -34.18 -20.77
N LYS A 743 -12.47 -34.74 -21.87
CA LYS A 743 -12.00 -34.39 -23.23
C LYS A 743 -12.25 -32.92 -23.54
N LEU A 744 -11.23 -32.22 -24.02
CA LEU A 744 -11.27 -30.86 -24.52
C LEU A 744 -11.56 -30.84 -26.03
N ILE A 745 -10.98 -31.77 -26.78
CA ILE A 745 -11.10 -31.90 -28.23
C ILE A 745 -11.14 -33.38 -28.63
N ASP A 746 -11.89 -33.72 -29.68
CA ASP A 746 -11.87 -35.07 -30.23
C ASP A 746 -10.78 -35.17 -31.30
N MET A 747 -9.78 -35.97 -31.04
CA MET A 747 -8.61 -36.15 -31.90
C MET A 747 -8.39 -37.64 -32.19
N PRO A 748 -7.92 -37.99 -33.41
CA PRO A 748 -7.42 -39.34 -33.70
C PRO A 748 -6.22 -39.70 -32.78
N THR A 749 -6.06 -40.98 -32.51
CA THR A 749 -4.93 -41.50 -31.78
C THR A 749 -3.59 -41.10 -32.39
N GLY A 750 -2.69 -40.57 -31.59
CA GLY A 750 -1.35 -40.10 -32.02
C GLY A 750 -1.30 -38.68 -32.55
N ILE A 751 -2.42 -37.96 -32.57
CA ILE A 751 -2.46 -36.52 -32.84
C ILE A 751 -2.47 -35.78 -31.51
N LYS A 752 -1.64 -34.71 -31.41
CA LYS A 752 -1.50 -33.91 -30.21
C LYS A 752 -2.09 -32.52 -30.37
N VAL A 753 -2.33 -31.85 -29.26
CA VAL A 753 -2.68 -30.43 -29.19
C VAL A 753 -1.42 -29.62 -29.49
N ALA A 754 -1.45 -28.72 -30.45
CA ALA A 754 -0.36 -27.79 -30.76
C ALA A 754 -0.43 -26.49 -29.95
N LEU A 755 -1.67 -26.04 -29.62
CA LEU A 755 -1.89 -24.85 -28.77
C LEU A 755 -3.20 -25.04 -28.02
N ALA A 756 -3.17 -24.72 -26.72
CA ALA A 756 -4.36 -24.40 -25.93
C ALA A 756 -4.16 -23.06 -25.21
N ALA A 757 -5.21 -22.26 -25.13
CA ALA A 757 -5.11 -20.94 -24.49
C ALA A 757 -6.48 -20.42 -24.03
N TYR A 758 -6.50 -19.56 -23.01
CA TYR A 758 -7.69 -18.84 -22.58
C TYR A 758 -7.85 -17.53 -23.35
N VAL A 759 -9.05 -17.29 -23.86
CA VAL A 759 -9.42 -16.12 -24.67
C VAL A 759 -10.51 -15.37 -23.91
N LYS A 760 -10.18 -14.23 -23.33
CA LYS A 760 -11.15 -13.27 -22.77
C LYS A 760 -11.39 -12.13 -23.74
N GLU A 761 -10.33 -11.63 -24.36
CA GLU A 761 -10.35 -10.64 -25.43
C GLU A 761 -9.70 -11.23 -26.67
N PRO A 762 -10.12 -10.87 -27.88
CA PRO A 762 -9.53 -11.39 -29.11
C PRO A 762 -8.04 -11.06 -29.23
N TYR A 763 -7.27 -12.00 -29.76
CA TYR A 763 -5.86 -11.83 -30.12
C TYR A 763 -5.50 -12.72 -31.32
N ASP A 764 -4.33 -12.51 -31.89
CA ASP A 764 -3.85 -13.30 -33.01
C ASP A 764 -3.08 -14.55 -32.55
N ILE A 765 -3.15 -15.63 -33.36
CA ILE A 765 -2.30 -16.81 -33.28
C ILE A 765 -1.42 -16.94 -34.52
N ALA A 766 -0.17 -17.29 -34.33
CA ALA A 766 0.74 -17.62 -35.40
C ALA A 766 0.81 -19.15 -35.56
N VAL A 767 0.51 -19.67 -36.76
CA VAL A 767 0.57 -21.09 -37.10
C VAL A 767 1.71 -21.33 -38.06
N PHE A 768 2.58 -22.29 -37.76
CA PHE A 768 3.78 -22.61 -38.55
C PHE A 768 3.64 -23.98 -39.20
N ASP A 769 3.81 -24.01 -40.52
CA ASP A 769 3.85 -25.24 -41.32
C ASP A 769 5.22 -25.29 -42.03
N GLY A 770 6.21 -25.84 -41.35
CA GLY A 770 7.59 -25.79 -41.79
C GLY A 770 8.17 -24.38 -41.72
N GLU A 771 8.48 -23.78 -42.87
CA GLU A 771 9.01 -22.39 -42.95
C GLU A 771 7.90 -21.33 -43.11
N ASN A 772 6.67 -21.73 -43.40
CA ASN A 772 5.55 -20.82 -43.63
C ASN A 772 4.90 -20.41 -42.30
N VAL A 773 4.50 -19.14 -42.24
CA VAL A 773 3.75 -18.58 -41.10
C VAL A 773 2.38 -18.11 -41.58
N PHE A 774 1.36 -18.43 -40.81
CA PHE A 774 -0.03 -18.04 -41.09
C PHE A 774 -0.59 -17.38 -39.81
N GLY A 775 -1.12 -16.17 -39.95
CA GLY A 775 -1.80 -15.46 -38.86
C GLY A 775 -3.31 -15.70 -38.93
N PHE A 776 -3.91 -16.03 -37.78
CA PHE A 776 -5.35 -16.15 -37.59
C PHE A 776 -5.78 -15.35 -36.39
N SER A 777 -6.87 -14.61 -36.48
CA SER A 777 -7.51 -14.06 -35.30
C SER A 777 -8.22 -15.15 -34.50
N THR A 778 -8.22 -15.09 -33.19
CA THR A 778 -9.03 -15.99 -32.37
C THR A 778 -10.53 -15.86 -32.69
N GLU A 779 -10.99 -14.69 -33.18
CA GLU A 779 -12.38 -14.49 -33.61
C GLU A 779 -12.76 -15.35 -34.83
N ASP A 780 -11.82 -15.62 -35.71
CA ASP A 780 -12.04 -16.44 -36.93
C ASP A 780 -12.17 -17.93 -36.60
N VAL A 781 -11.76 -18.35 -35.42
CA VAL A 781 -11.87 -19.74 -34.96
C VAL A 781 -13.27 -20.00 -34.45
N LYS A 782 -13.93 -21.03 -35.06
CA LYS A 782 -15.33 -21.35 -34.75
C LYS A 782 -15.53 -21.73 -33.29
N LEU A 783 -16.57 -21.16 -32.68
CA LEU A 783 -17.11 -21.62 -31.42
C LEU A 783 -17.82 -22.95 -31.58
N ASP A 784 -17.49 -23.99 -30.77
CA ASP A 784 -18.01 -25.33 -30.93
C ASP A 784 -18.11 -26.07 -29.59
N GLY A 785 -18.80 -27.21 -29.59
CA GLY A 785 -18.97 -28.01 -28.38
C GLY A 785 -17.68 -28.68 -27.91
N ARG A 786 -17.59 -28.98 -26.61
CA ARG A 786 -16.43 -29.61 -25.97
C ARG A 786 -15.97 -30.91 -26.63
N THR A 787 -16.89 -31.79 -27.03
CA THR A 787 -16.58 -33.13 -27.53
C THR A 787 -16.40 -33.20 -29.04
N THR A 788 -16.37 -32.07 -29.76
CA THR A 788 -16.19 -32.01 -31.19
C THR A 788 -14.73 -31.92 -31.58
N ARG A 789 -14.42 -32.18 -32.84
CA ARG A 789 -13.08 -32.03 -33.44
C ARG A 789 -12.75 -30.58 -33.79
N GLY A 790 -13.74 -29.69 -33.87
CA GLY A 790 -13.62 -28.34 -34.40
C GLY A 790 -13.54 -28.27 -35.92
N LYS A 791 -13.14 -27.11 -36.46
CA LYS A 791 -13.02 -26.86 -37.91
C LYS A 791 -11.55 -26.70 -38.27
N GLN A 792 -11.16 -27.17 -39.42
CA GLN A 792 -9.82 -26.98 -39.95
C GLN A 792 -9.61 -25.51 -40.31
N LEU A 793 -8.54 -24.89 -39.80
CA LEU A 793 -8.19 -23.49 -40.09
C LEU A 793 -7.94 -23.31 -41.60
N GLN A 794 -7.06 -24.16 -42.12
CA GLN A 794 -6.79 -24.32 -43.53
C GLN A 794 -6.13 -25.68 -43.76
N LYS A 795 -5.88 -26.05 -45.04
CA LYS A 795 -5.14 -27.26 -45.35
C LYS A 795 -3.64 -27.03 -45.24
N PHE A 796 -2.99 -27.77 -44.35
CA PHE A 796 -1.53 -27.73 -44.14
C PHE A 796 -0.87 -28.95 -44.74
N ALA A 797 0.37 -28.80 -45.21
CA ALA A 797 1.13 -29.89 -45.82
C ALA A 797 1.64 -30.94 -44.84
N GLY A 798 1.79 -30.60 -43.58
CA GLY A 798 2.32 -31.46 -42.51
C GLY A 798 1.76 -31.14 -41.12
N LYS A 799 2.47 -31.60 -40.09
CA LYS A 799 2.16 -31.24 -38.73
C LYS A 799 2.55 -29.78 -38.47
N ILE A 800 1.66 -29.08 -37.78
CA ILE A 800 1.88 -27.67 -37.46
C ILE A 800 2.27 -27.47 -36.01
N THR A 801 2.93 -26.31 -35.72
CA THR A 801 3.00 -25.72 -34.40
C THR A 801 2.23 -24.40 -34.41
N ALA A 802 1.68 -24.01 -33.29
CA ALA A 802 0.92 -22.76 -33.18
C ALA A 802 1.32 -22.04 -31.86
N ASP A 803 1.54 -20.76 -31.95
CA ASP A 803 1.95 -19.89 -30.86
C ASP A 803 1.01 -18.69 -30.74
N LYS A 804 0.81 -18.24 -29.52
CA LYS A 804 0.04 -17.03 -29.22
C LYS A 804 0.85 -15.80 -29.64
N HIS A 805 0.20 -14.86 -30.34
CA HIS A 805 0.81 -13.60 -30.72
C HIS A 805 -0.03 -12.43 -30.20
N VAL A 806 0.32 -11.94 -29.02
CA VAL A 806 -0.42 -10.86 -28.35
C VAL A 806 0.29 -9.55 -28.56
N VAL A 807 -0.32 -8.65 -29.30
CA VAL A 807 0.18 -7.29 -29.49
C VAL A 807 -0.87 -6.32 -28.98
N ASP A 808 -0.64 -5.77 -27.81
CA ASP A 808 -1.52 -4.76 -27.23
C ASP A 808 -1.12 -3.38 -27.77
N TYR A 809 -1.81 -2.93 -28.81
CA TYR A 809 -1.51 -1.65 -29.48
C TYR A 809 -2.08 -0.44 -28.77
N PHE A 810 -3.03 -0.60 -27.87
CA PHE A 810 -3.90 0.49 -27.43
C PHE A 810 -4.13 0.60 -25.92
N ARG A 811 -3.33 -0.04 -25.11
CA ARG A 811 -3.29 0.43 -23.74
C ARG A 811 -2.26 1.54 -23.66
N PRO A 812 -2.66 2.83 -23.75
CA PRO A 812 -1.89 3.86 -23.12
C PRO A 812 -1.70 3.35 -21.69
N LEU A 813 -0.51 3.49 -21.16
CA LEU A 813 -0.24 3.37 -19.72
C LEU A 813 -1.34 4.18 -19.03
N ASN A 814 -2.44 3.53 -18.71
CA ASN A 814 -3.48 4.17 -17.91
C ASN A 814 -2.90 4.31 -16.53
N VAL A 815 -2.57 5.55 -16.30
CA VAL A 815 -2.37 6.32 -15.10
C VAL A 815 -3.04 5.71 -13.87
#